data_9c8c2e9379aed989bca8d7dbb4daad91
#
_entry.id   9c8c2e9379aed989bca8d7dbb4daad91
#
_cell.length_a   1.000
_cell.length_b   1.000
_cell.length_c   1.000
_cell.angle_alpha   90.00
_cell.angle_beta   90.00
_cell.angle_gamma   90.00
#
_symmetry.space_group_name_H-M   'P 1'
#
loop_
_entity.id
_entity.type
_entity.pdbx_description
1 polymer ?
#
loop_
_entity_poly.entity_id
_entity_poly.type
_entity_poly.pdbx_seq_one_letter_code
_entity_poly.pdbx_strand_id
1 'polypeptide(L)'
;MNYLKPFLLMLCALVAMNLSAGDVNVRDAQNKALRFLNQHSSTLNAKSPQALKLIHTEMAQAGRNVADYYVFNAEDGSAFVIVAGDDRATDVLAYGSQALDMKTMPCNMQWLLNQYKRQLSFLREHPDMRVSKNSMRSTSVPVSPLLSCKWNQRSPFYNQCPTVGSQHCLTGCIATAMAQVMYYWKFPAEVPAMDAYTSEVNGMSVGALPGGVLDWDNMLDEYTTSATTQQRDAVAMLMRYCGQASHMGYGTSASGAYSDDELEGMKLFGYNAGATLLSRDDYSAEEWSGMMEAQLAAGCPILYGGVDADRDMGHGFVVDGCGGGMYHVNWGYSGAGDGYFVLDAFTNLSYVFSSEQEMLYQVYPTGYLYDRIAAVMEEAKNVTSTSFTADWTELSASENVTDYTLYVQPYESSVHQVLLNETFAAIDVNTDVTTALSSNKVGDYCDNPGWTGSFVYLGAGGCFIVGGQKYVGSLTTPPLNAGDNGVITVRFRARYSGSTSSPAHVTCGGVEQVVELSRMAQEYVVVFENVEDGATVTFGSTGRYMGFYLDDVVVTAGDDRDPIEQGTLTDGSLVFPGITATDYTVTGLTEGGTYRFLVVTHFADGTTKKSNTEIVTLSDQPEHGYRVGDVNHDGKIAINDVTALIDYLLGGNDNACLICADVNGQGGVTIADVTALIDLLLSGVE
;
A
#
# COMPACT_ATOMS: atom_id res chain seq x y z
N MET A 1 -8.89 -35.76 58.47
CA MET A 1 -8.31 -34.52 57.87
C MET A 1 -7.63 -34.75 56.49
N ASN A 2 -7.96 -35.83 55.77
CA ASN A 2 -7.28 -36.21 54.52
C ASN A 2 -8.18 -36.23 53.25
N TYR A 3 -9.41 -35.72 53.37
CA TYR A 3 -10.35 -35.69 52.21
C TYR A 3 -10.63 -34.28 51.64
N LEU A 4 -10.03 -33.22 52.26
CA LEU A 4 -10.22 -31.84 51.77
C LEU A 4 -9.25 -31.42 50.66
N LYS A 5 -8.08 -32.06 50.55
CA LYS A 5 -7.09 -31.72 49.53
C LYS A 5 -7.48 -32.09 48.10
N PRO A 6 -8.08 -33.27 47.82
CA PRO A 6 -8.49 -33.58 46.46
C PRO A 6 -9.70 -32.75 46.00
N PHE A 7 -10.58 -32.31 46.89
CA PHE A 7 -11.75 -31.50 46.56
C PHE A 7 -11.37 -30.04 46.21
N LEU A 8 -10.34 -29.48 46.84
CA LEU A 8 -9.83 -28.14 46.56
C LEU A 8 -9.07 -28.13 45.21
N LEU A 9 -8.33 -29.20 44.87
CA LEU A 9 -7.66 -29.35 43.58
C LEU A 9 -8.67 -29.57 42.42
N MET A 10 -9.78 -30.27 42.71
CA MET A 10 -10.84 -30.47 41.72
C MET A 10 -11.68 -29.20 41.53
N LEU A 11 -11.85 -28.36 42.56
CA LEU A 11 -12.52 -27.06 42.44
C LEU A 11 -11.64 -26.03 41.74
N CYS A 12 -10.31 -26.05 41.95
CA CYS A 12 -9.36 -25.23 41.15
C CYS A 12 -9.26 -25.68 39.71
N ALA A 13 -9.41 -26.98 39.41
CA ALA A 13 -9.46 -27.49 38.02
C ALA A 13 -10.80 -27.17 37.35
N LEU A 14 -11.91 -27.06 38.08
CA LEU A 14 -13.22 -26.66 37.53
C LEU A 14 -13.38 -25.17 37.27
N VAL A 15 -12.54 -24.31 37.89
CA VAL A 15 -12.50 -22.86 37.58
C VAL A 15 -11.56 -22.56 36.40
N ALA A 16 -10.66 -23.49 36.06
CA ALA A 16 -9.73 -23.35 34.93
C ALA A 16 -10.28 -23.90 33.58
N MET A 17 -11.52 -24.39 33.53
CA MET A 17 -12.05 -25.12 32.39
C MET A 17 -13.20 -24.41 31.65
N ASN A 18 -13.10 -23.11 31.36
CA ASN A 18 -14.02 -22.44 30.47
C ASN A 18 -13.36 -21.49 29.47
N LEU A 19 -12.08 -21.66 29.19
CA LEU A 19 -11.49 -21.08 28.00
C LEU A 19 -11.69 -22.10 26.86
N SER A 20 -12.59 -21.81 25.97
CA SER A 20 -12.69 -22.49 24.68
C SER A 20 -11.38 -22.29 23.93
N ALA A 21 -10.91 -23.27 23.16
CA ALA A 21 -9.81 -23.06 22.24
C ALA A 21 -10.21 -21.92 21.29
N GLY A 22 -9.47 -20.80 21.34
CA GLY A 22 -9.75 -19.57 20.60
C GLY A 22 -9.86 -18.31 21.46
N ASP A 23 -10.27 -18.40 22.74
CA ASP A 23 -10.45 -17.23 23.59
C ASP A 23 -9.11 -16.63 24.08
N VAL A 24 -8.93 -15.33 23.86
CA VAL A 24 -7.78 -14.54 24.33
C VAL A 24 -8.16 -13.85 25.64
N ASN A 25 -7.43 -14.09 26.71
CA ASN A 25 -7.64 -13.37 27.97
C ASN A 25 -6.94 -12.01 27.97
N VAL A 26 -7.32 -11.14 28.91
CA VAL A 26 -6.81 -9.76 29.01
C VAL A 26 -5.28 -9.68 29.12
N ARG A 27 -4.63 -10.62 29.82
CA ARG A 27 -3.17 -10.64 29.98
C ARG A 27 -2.46 -10.99 28.69
N ASP A 28 -2.99 -11.96 27.96
CA ASP A 28 -2.44 -12.36 26.66
C ASP A 28 -2.68 -11.26 25.63
N ALA A 29 -3.85 -10.62 25.64
CA ALA A 29 -4.14 -9.44 24.83
C ALA A 29 -3.17 -8.29 25.10
N GLN A 30 -2.89 -7.99 26.38
CA GLN A 30 -1.92 -6.96 26.75
C GLN A 30 -0.50 -7.29 26.30
N ASN A 31 -0.10 -8.56 26.36
CA ASN A 31 1.21 -9.00 25.86
C ASN A 31 1.31 -8.90 24.33
N LYS A 32 0.23 -9.22 23.60
CA LYS A 32 0.15 -9.03 22.15
C LYS A 32 0.27 -7.54 21.80
N ALA A 33 -0.48 -6.69 22.48
CA ALA A 33 -0.48 -5.25 22.32
C ALA A 33 0.93 -4.65 22.53
N LEU A 34 1.59 -4.99 23.63
CA LEU A 34 2.95 -4.49 23.93
C LEU A 34 3.97 -4.92 22.88
N ARG A 35 3.93 -6.19 22.46
CA ARG A 35 4.83 -6.69 21.39
C ARG A 35 4.61 -5.93 20.09
N PHE A 36 3.36 -5.75 19.72
CA PHE A 36 3.00 -5.06 18.48
C PHE A 36 3.47 -3.60 18.49
N LEU A 37 3.14 -2.83 19.54
CA LEU A 37 3.53 -1.43 19.65
C LEU A 37 5.05 -1.24 19.71
N ASN A 38 5.78 -2.17 20.34
CA ASN A 38 7.25 -2.13 20.35
C ASN A 38 7.87 -2.40 18.99
N GLN A 39 7.23 -3.22 18.14
CA GLN A 39 7.66 -3.48 16.77
C GLN A 39 7.30 -2.33 15.82
N HIS A 40 6.28 -1.54 16.14
CA HIS A 40 5.76 -0.43 15.32
C HIS A 40 6.02 0.94 15.97
N SER A 41 6.90 1.02 16.96
CA SER A 41 7.23 2.30 17.65
C SER A 41 7.77 3.37 16.70
N SER A 42 8.47 2.96 15.66
CA SER A 42 8.95 3.83 14.58
C SER A 42 7.80 4.46 13.77
N THR A 43 6.82 3.66 13.38
CA THR A 43 5.64 4.12 12.63
C THR A 43 4.77 5.08 13.45
N LEU A 44 4.80 4.93 14.78
CA LEU A 44 4.01 5.76 15.69
C LEU A 44 4.70 7.08 16.09
N ASN A 45 5.96 7.30 15.69
CA ASN A 45 6.77 8.42 16.18
C ASN A 45 6.79 8.50 17.72
N ALA A 46 6.60 7.36 18.38
CA ALA A 46 6.43 7.25 19.83
C ALA A 46 7.58 6.46 20.44
N LYS A 47 8.00 6.85 21.64
CA LYS A 47 8.85 5.96 22.44
C LYS A 47 8.10 4.65 22.68
N SER A 48 8.80 3.51 22.59
CA SER A 48 8.20 2.19 22.92
C SER A 48 7.49 2.27 24.27
N PRO A 49 6.16 2.04 24.33
CA PRO A 49 5.42 2.16 25.56
C PRO A 49 5.91 1.12 26.58
N GLN A 50 6.24 1.58 27.78
CA GLN A 50 6.72 0.71 28.85
C GLN A 50 5.58 -0.06 29.52
N ALA A 51 4.37 0.50 29.49
CA ALA A 51 3.17 -0.08 30.08
C ALA A 51 1.91 0.34 29.33
N LEU A 52 0.91 -0.53 29.35
CA LEU A 52 -0.41 -0.31 28.78
C LEU A 52 -1.48 -0.36 29.85
N LYS A 53 -2.45 0.54 29.74
CA LYS A 53 -3.64 0.57 30.57
C LYS A 53 -4.83 0.06 29.78
N LEU A 54 -5.52 -0.97 30.28
CA LEU A 54 -6.81 -1.39 29.73
C LEU A 54 -7.85 -0.28 29.98
N ILE A 55 -8.48 0.23 28.93
CA ILE A 55 -9.49 1.29 29.03
C ILE A 55 -10.89 0.78 28.69
N HIS A 56 -11.00 -0.30 27.90
CA HIS A 56 -12.28 -0.90 27.55
C HIS A 56 -12.14 -2.40 27.26
N THR A 57 -13.19 -3.14 27.56
CA THR A 57 -13.39 -4.54 27.18
C THR A 57 -14.77 -4.65 26.56
N GLU A 58 -14.83 -4.96 25.28
CA GLU A 58 -16.10 -5.28 24.63
C GLU A 58 -16.42 -6.74 24.89
N MET A 59 -17.47 -6.99 25.65
CA MET A 59 -17.88 -8.35 26.03
C MET A 59 -18.74 -8.99 24.95
N ALA A 60 -18.50 -10.25 24.68
CA ALA A 60 -19.37 -11.06 23.81
C ALA A 60 -20.80 -11.12 24.34
N GLN A 61 -21.77 -11.29 23.43
CA GLN A 61 -23.19 -11.35 23.79
C GLN A 61 -23.49 -12.44 24.82
N ALA A 62 -24.54 -12.21 25.59
CA ALA A 62 -24.99 -12.89 26.81
C ALA A 62 -24.63 -14.37 26.98
N GLY A 63 -24.00 -14.69 28.10
CA GLY A 63 -23.79 -16.04 28.62
C GLY A 63 -22.35 -16.56 28.62
N ARG A 64 -21.41 -15.86 27.99
CA ARG A 64 -19.97 -16.18 28.02
C ARG A 64 -19.19 -15.02 28.67
N ASN A 65 -18.33 -15.34 29.62
CA ASN A 65 -17.45 -14.34 30.27
C ASN A 65 -16.16 -14.17 29.43
N VAL A 66 -16.32 -13.85 28.12
CA VAL A 66 -15.23 -13.67 27.15
C VAL A 66 -15.41 -12.33 26.44
N ALA A 67 -14.30 -11.73 26.02
CA ALA A 67 -14.30 -10.45 25.33
C ALA A 67 -14.30 -10.65 23.80
N ASP A 68 -14.98 -9.77 23.06
CA ASP A 68 -14.82 -9.65 21.61
C ASP A 68 -13.49 -8.97 21.31
N TYR A 69 -13.20 -7.86 21.97
CA TYR A 69 -11.91 -7.19 21.85
C TYR A 69 -11.57 -6.41 23.13
N TYR A 70 -10.30 -6.04 23.23
CA TYR A 70 -9.73 -5.23 24.31
C TYR A 70 -9.14 -3.95 23.74
N VAL A 71 -9.35 -2.82 24.43
CA VAL A 71 -8.75 -1.52 24.06
C VAL A 71 -7.78 -1.11 25.16
N PHE A 72 -6.54 -0.87 24.75
CA PHE A 72 -5.47 -0.41 25.62
C PHE A 72 -4.97 0.96 25.17
N ASN A 73 -4.64 1.82 26.12
CA ASN A 73 -3.84 3.02 25.89
C ASN A 73 -2.44 2.83 26.48
N ALA A 74 -1.43 3.42 25.85
CA ALA A 74 -0.15 3.64 26.47
C ALA A 74 -0.31 4.54 27.70
N GLU A 75 0.39 4.26 28.81
CA GLU A 75 0.23 5.04 30.06
C GLU A 75 0.69 6.50 29.92
N ASP A 76 1.61 6.78 29.00
CA ASP A 76 2.07 8.11 28.65
C ASP A 76 1.16 8.84 27.66
N GLY A 77 0.09 8.20 27.20
CA GLY A 77 -0.86 8.76 26.24
C GLY A 77 -0.39 8.77 24.79
N SER A 78 0.76 8.16 24.48
CA SER A 78 1.39 8.20 23.16
C SER A 78 0.77 7.26 22.13
N ALA A 79 -0.10 6.32 22.53
CA ALA A 79 -0.71 5.37 21.62
C ALA A 79 -2.00 4.75 22.17
N PHE A 80 -2.82 4.21 21.28
CA PHE A 80 -3.83 3.20 21.60
C PHE A 80 -3.59 1.93 20.78
N VAL A 81 -4.14 0.80 21.23
CA VAL A 81 -4.16 -0.45 20.47
C VAL A 81 -5.41 -1.26 20.82
N ILE A 82 -6.02 -1.85 19.80
CA ILE A 82 -7.21 -2.72 19.92
C ILE A 82 -6.80 -4.14 19.53
N VAL A 83 -7.04 -5.08 20.44
CA VAL A 83 -6.64 -6.49 20.29
C VAL A 83 -7.87 -7.38 20.27
N ALA A 84 -7.93 -8.31 19.32
CA ALA A 84 -9.02 -9.30 19.24
C ALA A 84 -9.05 -10.21 20.47
N GLY A 85 -10.26 -10.55 20.92
CA GLY A 85 -10.51 -11.50 21.98
C GLY A 85 -10.62 -12.96 21.53
N ASP A 86 -10.38 -13.23 20.24
CA ASP A 86 -10.36 -14.56 19.64
C ASP A 86 -9.07 -14.74 18.82
N ASP A 87 -8.31 -15.81 19.09
CA ASP A 87 -6.99 -16.02 18.45
C ASP A 87 -7.08 -16.51 17.00
N ARG A 88 -8.28 -16.78 16.49
CA ARG A 88 -8.54 -17.07 15.08
C ARG A 88 -8.61 -15.80 14.23
N ALA A 89 -8.93 -14.67 14.84
CA ALA A 89 -8.93 -13.38 14.18
C ALA A 89 -7.51 -12.78 14.07
N THR A 90 -7.38 -11.68 13.37
CA THR A 90 -6.17 -10.84 13.36
C THR A 90 -5.88 -10.36 14.78
N ASP A 91 -4.66 -10.57 15.27
CA ASP A 91 -4.32 -10.30 16.67
C ASP A 91 -4.54 -8.83 17.05
N VAL A 92 -4.11 -7.87 16.20
CA VAL A 92 -4.31 -6.43 16.38
C VAL A 92 -5.26 -5.91 15.33
N LEU A 93 -6.38 -5.35 15.79
CA LEU A 93 -7.44 -4.82 14.93
C LEU A 93 -7.23 -3.35 14.57
N ALA A 94 -6.63 -2.58 15.48
CA ALA A 94 -6.34 -1.17 15.26
C ALA A 94 -5.23 -0.67 16.18
N TYR A 95 -4.55 0.40 15.76
CA TYR A 95 -3.63 1.17 16.60
C TYR A 95 -3.50 2.62 16.08
N GLY A 96 -3.11 3.53 16.96
CA GLY A 96 -2.87 4.93 16.59
C GLY A 96 -1.90 5.62 17.53
N SER A 97 -1.46 6.83 17.15
CA SER A 97 -0.40 7.60 17.80
C SER A 97 -0.86 8.51 18.94
N GLN A 98 -2.08 8.31 19.45
CA GLN A 98 -2.64 9.07 20.59
C GLN A 98 -3.51 8.16 21.43
N ALA A 99 -3.69 8.51 22.71
CA ALA A 99 -4.63 7.78 23.57
C ALA A 99 -6.07 7.93 23.07
N LEU A 100 -6.82 6.84 23.07
CA LEU A 100 -8.24 6.83 22.70
C LEU A 100 -9.10 7.13 23.93
N ASP A 101 -10.06 8.04 23.80
CA ASP A 101 -11.12 8.25 24.78
C ASP A 101 -12.44 7.65 24.27
N MET A 102 -12.87 6.57 24.91
CA MET A 102 -14.11 5.86 24.55
C MET A 102 -15.37 6.73 24.62
N LYS A 103 -15.34 7.85 25.36
CA LYS A 103 -16.51 8.75 25.50
C LYS A 103 -16.66 9.73 24.36
N THR A 104 -15.56 10.09 23.74
CA THR A 104 -15.48 11.07 22.64
C THR A 104 -15.10 10.43 21.32
N MET A 105 -15.11 9.09 21.26
CA MET A 105 -14.80 8.32 20.07
C MET A 105 -15.71 8.71 18.89
N PRO A 106 -15.17 8.90 17.67
CA PRO A 106 -15.94 9.17 16.46
C PRO A 106 -17.02 8.13 16.20
N CYS A 107 -18.21 8.56 15.74
CA CYS A 107 -19.32 7.64 15.48
C CYS A 107 -19.03 6.68 14.32
N ASN A 108 -18.28 7.13 13.31
CA ASN A 108 -17.79 6.29 12.21
C ASN A 108 -16.76 5.26 12.68
N MET A 109 -15.88 5.59 13.63
CA MET A 109 -15.02 4.60 14.29
C MET A 109 -15.85 3.59 15.10
N GLN A 110 -16.89 4.04 15.81
CA GLN A 110 -17.82 3.13 16.53
C GLN A 110 -18.49 2.13 15.58
N TRP A 111 -18.86 2.58 14.38
CA TRP A 111 -19.41 1.70 13.35
C TRP A 111 -18.40 0.59 13.01
N LEU A 112 -17.13 0.90 12.73
CA LEU A 112 -16.11 -0.10 12.42
C LEU A 112 -15.89 -1.08 13.60
N LEU A 113 -15.85 -0.58 14.83
CA LEU A 113 -15.74 -1.45 16.01
C LEU A 113 -16.95 -2.37 16.19
N ASN A 114 -18.15 -1.93 15.80
CA ASN A 114 -19.34 -2.79 15.76
C ASN A 114 -19.21 -3.88 14.69
N GLN A 115 -18.60 -3.59 13.53
CA GLN A 115 -18.29 -4.63 12.54
C GLN A 115 -17.35 -5.69 13.12
N TYR A 116 -16.28 -5.30 13.82
CA TYR A 116 -15.41 -6.26 14.52
C TYR A 116 -16.18 -7.12 15.52
N LYS A 117 -17.07 -6.51 16.29
CA LYS A 117 -17.91 -7.24 17.25
C LYS A 117 -18.78 -8.29 16.55
N ARG A 118 -19.47 -7.94 15.46
CA ARG A 118 -20.28 -8.88 14.66
C ARG A 118 -19.45 -10.04 14.13
N GLN A 119 -18.29 -9.74 13.56
CA GLN A 119 -17.37 -10.73 12.99
C GLN A 119 -16.84 -11.68 14.06
N LEU A 120 -16.39 -11.16 15.21
CA LEU A 120 -15.87 -11.98 16.30
C LEU A 120 -16.96 -12.81 16.99
N SER A 121 -18.20 -12.28 17.10
CA SER A 121 -19.35 -13.06 17.55
C SER A 121 -19.66 -14.23 16.63
N PHE A 122 -19.62 -14.00 15.32
CA PHE A 122 -19.81 -15.04 14.31
C PHE A 122 -18.76 -16.18 14.43
N LEU A 123 -17.47 -15.84 14.61
CA LEU A 123 -16.43 -16.85 14.83
C LEU A 123 -16.73 -17.74 16.03
N ARG A 124 -17.29 -17.19 17.10
CA ARG A 124 -17.66 -17.95 18.30
C ARG A 124 -18.86 -18.86 18.09
N GLU A 125 -19.79 -18.46 17.24
CA GLU A 125 -20.95 -19.29 16.87
C GLU A 125 -20.55 -20.44 15.95
N HIS A 126 -19.39 -20.32 15.28
CA HIS A 126 -18.83 -21.30 14.35
C HIS A 126 -17.45 -21.80 14.83
N PRO A 127 -17.38 -22.61 15.93
CA PRO A 127 -16.10 -23.00 16.53
C PRO A 127 -15.22 -23.87 15.63
N ASP A 128 -15.81 -24.59 14.69
CA ASP A 128 -15.08 -25.45 13.74
C ASP A 128 -14.48 -24.67 12.55
N MET A 129 -14.79 -23.38 12.45
CA MET A 129 -14.29 -22.53 11.39
C MET A 129 -12.81 -22.23 11.57
N ARG A 130 -12.02 -22.54 10.56
CA ARG A 130 -10.60 -22.20 10.51
C ARG A 130 -10.40 -20.99 9.63
N VAL A 131 -9.86 -19.94 10.21
CA VAL A 131 -9.49 -18.72 9.50
C VAL A 131 -7.98 -18.78 9.20
N SER A 132 -7.60 -18.49 7.97
CA SER A 132 -6.18 -18.39 7.64
C SER A 132 -5.61 -17.08 8.17
N LYS A 133 -4.60 -17.15 9.04
CA LYS A 133 -3.86 -15.96 9.52
C LYS A 133 -2.88 -15.42 8.46
N ASN A 134 -2.70 -16.12 7.35
CA ASN A 134 -1.65 -15.84 6.37
C ASN A 134 -2.09 -14.98 5.17
N SER A 135 -3.33 -14.51 5.13
CA SER A 135 -3.87 -13.86 3.94
C SER A 135 -3.54 -12.39 3.78
N MET A 136 -2.93 -11.75 4.76
CA MET A 136 -2.52 -10.34 4.64
C MET A 136 -1.00 -10.20 4.59
N ARG A 137 -0.35 -10.83 3.62
CA ARG A 137 0.90 -10.29 3.09
C ARG A 137 0.49 -9.27 2.04
N SER A 138 0.27 -8.02 2.45
CA SER A 138 0.35 -6.90 1.53
C SER A 138 1.70 -7.01 0.81
N THR A 139 1.66 -7.23 -0.49
CA THR A 139 2.85 -7.19 -1.35
C THR A 139 3.17 -5.75 -1.74
N SER A 140 2.31 -4.81 -1.37
CA SER A 140 2.47 -3.39 -1.69
C SER A 140 3.45 -2.69 -0.75
N VAL A 141 4.15 -1.72 -1.29
CA VAL A 141 4.99 -0.80 -0.52
C VAL A 141 4.10 -0.02 0.45
N PRO A 142 4.45 0.09 1.75
CA PRO A 142 3.68 0.88 2.69
C PRO A 142 3.53 2.34 2.25
N VAL A 143 2.33 2.88 2.39
CA VAL A 143 2.01 4.28 2.09
C VAL A 143 1.72 5.00 3.39
N SER A 144 2.55 6.00 3.71
CA SER A 144 2.34 6.89 4.86
C SER A 144 1.05 7.71 4.68
N PRO A 145 0.40 8.17 5.77
CA PRO A 145 -0.79 9.02 5.67
C PRO A 145 -0.58 10.19 4.71
N LEU A 146 -1.47 10.33 3.73
CA LEU A 146 -1.42 11.37 2.70
C LEU A 146 -1.95 12.71 3.21
N LEU A 147 -2.95 12.69 4.09
CA LEU A 147 -3.58 13.88 4.63
C LEU A 147 -2.81 14.41 5.84
N SER A 148 -2.60 15.72 5.88
CA SER A 148 -2.03 16.43 7.03
C SER A 148 -3.11 17.01 7.96
N CYS A 149 -4.33 17.21 7.44
CA CYS A 149 -5.37 17.96 8.14
C CYS A 149 -6.08 17.12 9.22
N LYS A 150 -6.40 17.81 10.35
CA LYS A 150 -7.19 17.26 11.46
C LYS A 150 -8.48 18.07 11.60
N TRP A 151 -9.38 17.88 10.67
CA TRP A 151 -10.62 18.65 10.61
C TRP A 151 -11.75 18.01 11.38
N ASN A 152 -12.85 18.77 11.57
CA ASN A 152 -13.99 18.39 12.39
C ASN A 152 -15.30 18.89 11.74
N GLN A 153 -16.43 18.47 12.30
CA GLN A 153 -17.77 18.85 11.82
C GLN A 153 -18.37 20.04 12.58
N ARG A 154 -17.66 20.61 13.58
CA ARG A 154 -18.13 21.72 14.43
C ARG A 154 -17.35 23.00 14.11
N SER A 155 -17.53 24.05 14.94
CA SER A 155 -16.77 25.30 14.73
C SER A 155 -15.25 25.07 14.65
N PRO A 156 -14.55 25.70 13.68
CA PRO A 156 -15.07 26.71 12.74
C PRO A 156 -15.70 26.11 11.47
N PHE A 157 -15.62 24.84 11.23
CA PHE A 157 -15.96 24.16 9.97
C PHE A 157 -17.44 24.36 9.57
N TYR A 158 -18.36 24.37 10.52
CA TYR A 158 -19.78 24.55 10.26
C TYR A 158 -20.24 26.01 10.17
N ASN A 159 -19.36 27.01 10.35
CA ASN A 159 -19.76 28.42 10.49
C ASN A 159 -20.53 28.99 9.29
N GLN A 160 -20.40 28.39 8.11
CA GLN A 160 -21.15 28.73 6.90
C GLN A 160 -22.30 27.74 6.59
N CYS A 161 -22.48 26.69 7.40
CA CYS A 161 -23.61 25.79 7.24
C CYS A 161 -24.93 26.44 7.60
N PRO A 162 -26.07 25.96 7.06
CA PRO A 162 -27.39 26.43 7.43
C PRO A 162 -27.64 26.39 8.93
N THR A 163 -28.57 27.22 9.39
CA THR A 163 -28.96 27.29 10.81
C THR A 163 -30.39 26.83 11.02
N VAL A 164 -30.65 26.21 12.17
CA VAL A 164 -32.00 25.95 12.69
C VAL A 164 -32.18 26.79 13.95
N GLY A 165 -33.01 27.82 13.89
CA GLY A 165 -33.04 28.86 14.91
C GLY A 165 -31.69 29.61 14.96
N SER A 166 -31.04 29.58 16.12
CA SER A 166 -29.72 30.22 16.32
C SER A 166 -28.55 29.24 16.28
N GLN A 167 -28.78 27.95 15.99
CA GLN A 167 -27.76 26.93 16.00
C GLN A 167 -27.35 26.56 14.57
N HIS A 168 -26.05 26.54 14.30
CA HIS A 168 -25.52 25.98 13.05
C HIS A 168 -25.74 24.47 13.00
N CYS A 169 -26.12 23.99 11.84
CA CYS A 169 -26.10 22.56 11.53
C CYS A 169 -24.65 22.06 11.41
N LEU A 170 -24.42 20.79 11.69
CA LEU A 170 -23.12 20.15 11.49
C LEU A 170 -22.78 20.08 10.00
N THR A 171 -21.48 20.00 9.66
CA THR A 171 -21.05 19.81 8.25
C THR A 171 -21.53 18.48 7.69
N GLY A 172 -21.57 17.43 8.51
CA GLY A 172 -21.74 16.04 8.09
C GLY A 172 -20.41 15.36 7.75
N CYS A 173 -20.35 14.04 7.93
CA CYS A 173 -19.13 13.26 7.70
C CYS A 173 -18.72 13.26 6.22
N ILE A 174 -19.66 13.12 5.30
CA ILE A 174 -19.45 13.16 3.84
C ILE A 174 -18.81 14.50 3.43
N ALA A 175 -19.44 15.64 3.76
CA ALA A 175 -18.87 16.94 3.41
C ALA A 175 -17.48 17.17 4.04
N THR A 176 -17.24 16.62 5.24
CA THR A 176 -15.94 16.71 5.90
C THR A 176 -14.89 15.88 5.17
N ALA A 177 -15.21 14.64 4.78
CA ALA A 177 -14.32 13.77 4.02
C ALA A 177 -13.99 14.35 2.64
N MET A 178 -15.02 14.81 1.88
CA MET A 178 -14.82 15.54 0.62
C MET A 178 -13.87 16.72 0.79
N ALA A 179 -14.14 17.58 1.78
CA ALA A 179 -13.33 18.77 2.02
C ALA A 179 -11.87 18.43 2.36
N GLN A 180 -11.61 17.38 3.14
CA GLN A 180 -10.27 16.91 3.46
C GLN A 180 -9.52 16.44 2.21
N VAL A 181 -10.16 15.67 1.33
CA VAL A 181 -9.59 15.22 0.06
C VAL A 181 -9.35 16.42 -0.87
N MET A 182 -10.31 17.35 -0.98
CA MET A 182 -10.14 18.57 -1.78
C MET A 182 -9.00 19.45 -1.25
N TYR A 183 -8.85 19.55 0.06
CA TYR A 183 -7.74 20.28 0.69
C TYR A 183 -6.38 19.62 0.42
N TYR A 184 -6.30 18.31 0.43
CA TYR A 184 -5.10 17.58 0.04
C TYR A 184 -4.65 17.93 -1.38
N TRP A 185 -5.58 17.95 -2.34
CA TRP A 185 -5.31 18.27 -3.73
C TRP A 185 -5.15 19.78 -3.99
N LYS A 186 -5.64 20.67 -3.09
CA LYS A 186 -5.80 22.12 -3.35
C LYS A 186 -6.55 22.37 -4.67
N PHE A 187 -7.58 21.60 -4.91
CA PHE A 187 -8.35 21.61 -6.16
C PHE A 187 -9.86 21.49 -5.88
N PRO A 188 -10.71 22.16 -6.69
CA PRO A 188 -10.39 23.10 -7.77
C PRO A 188 -10.02 24.50 -7.26
N ALA A 189 -9.59 25.39 -8.14
CA ALA A 189 -9.37 26.79 -7.78
C ALA A 189 -10.70 27.53 -7.55
N GLU A 190 -11.73 27.16 -8.32
CA GLU A 190 -13.08 27.76 -8.26
C GLU A 190 -14.13 26.65 -8.27
N VAL A 191 -15.24 26.87 -7.56
CA VAL A 191 -16.40 25.99 -7.58
C VAL A 191 -17.56 26.66 -8.33
N PRO A 192 -18.40 25.91 -9.09
CA PRO A 192 -19.53 26.44 -9.80
C PRO A 192 -20.65 26.91 -8.86
N ALA A 193 -21.56 27.72 -9.36
CA ALA A 193 -22.83 27.98 -8.69
C ALA A 193 -23.65 26.69 -8.63
N MET A 194 -24.33 26.48 -7.52
CA MET A 194 -25.14 25.29 -7.27
C MET A 194 -26.58 25.68 -6.92
N ASP A 195 -27.55 24.96 -7.47
CA ASP A 195 -28.94 25.21 -7.29
C ASP A 195 -29.44 24.90 -5.85
N ALA A 196 -30.61 25.44 -5.53
CA ALA A 196 -31.33 25.05 -4.33
C ALA A 196 -31.82 23.60 -4.47
N TYR A 197 -31.84 22.88 -3.35
CA TYR A 197 -32.33 21.50 -3.32
C TYR A 197 -33.21 21.25 -2.07
N THR A 198 -33.91 20.14 -2.10
CA THR A 198 -34.54 19.56 -0.90
C THR A 198 -33.89 18.21 -0.64
N SER A 199 -33.27 18.07 0.52
CA SER A 199 -32.55 16.85 0.87
C SER A 199 -33.47 15.64 0.97
N GLU A 200 -33.11 14.54 0.35
CA GLU A 200 -33.82 13.26 0.44
C GLU A 200 -33.62 12.60 1.82
N VAL A 201 -32.53 12.92 2.51
CA VAL A 201 -32.23 12.36 3.83
C VAL A 201 -33.24 12.80 4.90
N ASN A 202 -33.62 14.08 4.92
CA ASN A 202 -34.47 14.63 6.00
C ASN A 202 -35.52 15.65 5.55
N GLY A 203 -35.68 15.89 4.26
CA GLY A 203 -36.63 16.83 3.70
C GLY A 203 -36.30 18.31 3.92
N MET A 204 -35.09 18.65 4.38
CA MET A 204 -34.67 20.04 4.57
C MET A 204 -34.45 20.72 3.22
N SER A 205 -35.07 21.89 3.04
CA SER A 205 -34.83 22.74 1.86
C SER A 205 -33.61 23.64 2.10
N VAL A 206 -32.69 23.62 1.18
CA VAL A 206 -31.43 24.38 1.20
C VAL A 206 -31.39 25.32 0.01
N GLY A 207 -31.13 26.60 0.25
CA GLY A 207 -31.09 27.61 -0.82
C GLY A 207 -29.90 27.44 -1.76
N ALA A 208 -30.00 28.02 -2.96
CA ALA A 208 -28.91 28.06 -3.93
C ALA A 208 -27.67 28.71 -3.35
N LEU A 209 -26.51 28.26 -3.80
CA LEU A 209 -25.18 28.75 -3.39
C LEU A 209 -24.44 29.29 -4.61
N PRO A 210 -24.01 30.57 -4.62
CA PRO A 210 -23.21 31.10 -5.71
C PRO A 210 -21.86 30.39 -5.75
N GLY A 211 -21.30 30.25 -6.95
CA GLY A 211 -19.92 29.79 -7.12
C GLY A 211 -18.91 30.77 -6.53
N GLY A 212 -17.68 30.32 -6.38
CA GLY A 212 -16.62 31.16 -5.82
C GLY A 212 -15.23 30.54 -5.89
N VAL A 213 -14.24 31.38 -5.64
CA VAL A 213 -12.84 31.00 -5.52
C VAL A 213 -12.59 30.36 -4.15
N LEU A 214 -11.85 29.27 -4.13
CA LEU A 214 -11.45 28.61 -2.89
C LEU A 214 -10.12 29.21 -2.39
N ASP A 215 -10.14 29.75 -1.18
CA ASP A 215 -8.97 30.40 -0.55
C ASP A 215 -8.07 29.37 0.14
N TRP A 216 -7.40 28.53 -0.67
CA TRP A 216 -6.55 27.43 -0.21
C TRP A 216 -5.40 27.89 0.71
N ASP A 217 -4.85 29.08 0.46
CA ASP A 217 -3.70 29.61 1.20
C ASP A 217 -4.06 30.00 2.64
N ASN A 218 -5.34 30.26 2.90
CA ASN A 218 -5.85 30.58 4.23
C ASN A 218 -6.46 29.37 4.95
N MET A 219 -6.41 28.16 4.38
CA MET A 219 -6.83 26.95 5.10
C MET A 219 -5.64 26.36 5.88
N LEU A 220 -5.94 25.85 7.08
CA LEU A 220 -4.94 25.31 8.01
C LEU A 220 -5.17 23.81 8.21
N ASP A 221 -4.08 23.08 8.48
CA ASP A 221 -4.15 21.67 8.87
C ASP A 221 -4.93 21.47 10.19
N GLU A 222 -4.69 22.36 11.16
CA GLU A 222 -5.37 22.34 12.46
C GLU A 222 -5.89 23.73 12.83
N TYR A 223 -7.07 23.79 13.43
CA TYR A 223 -7.69 25.04 13.87
C TYR A 223 -7.66 25.17 15.39
N THR A 224 -6.87 26.14 15.85
CA THR A 224 -6.79 26.53 17.26
C THR A 224 -7.50 27.87 17.50
N THR A 225 -7.46 28.35 18.74
CA THR A 225 -7.97 29.69 19.09
C THR A 225 -7.24 30.84 18.39
N SER A 226 -6.01 30.60 17.88
CA SER A 226 -5.18 31.60 17.17
C SER A 226 -5.57 31.79 15.70
N ALA A 227 -6.39 30.91 15.10
CA ALA A 227 -6.81 31.05 13.72
C ALA A 227 -7.54 32.37 13.48
N THR A 228 -7.24 33.07 12.40
CA THR A 228 -7.88 34.32 12.02
C THR A 228 -9.33 34.09 11.52
N THR A 229 -10.11 35.13 11.45
CA THR A 229 -11.47 35.07 10.86
C THR A 229 -11.40 34.58 9.42
N GLN A 230 -10.49 35.12 8.60
CA GLN A 230 -10.30 34.72 7.20
C GLN A 230 -10.00 33.21 7.08
N GLN A 231 -9.11 32.67 7.90
CA GLN A 231 -8.78 31.25 7.92
C GLN A 231 -9.98 30.38 8.28
N ARG A 232 -10.78 30.81 9.26
CA ARG A 232 -11.99 30.11 9.67
C ARG A 232 -13.08 30.16 8.59
N ASP A 233 -13.23 31.31 7.93
CA ASP A 233 -14.23 31.50 6.87
C ASP A 233 -13.85 30.69 5.62
N ALA A 234 -12.54 30.60 5.28
CA ALA A 234 -12.06 29.82 4.15
C ALA A 234 -12.46 28.34 4.26
N VAL A 235 -12.15 27.69 5.39
CA VAL A 235 -12.49 26.27 5.59
C VAL A 235 -14.00 26.05 5.73
N ALA A 236 -14.69 26.96 6.42
CA ALA A 236 -16.15 26.86 6.58
C ALA A 236 -16.87 26.96 5.24
N MET A 237 -16.37 27.78 4.33
CA MET A 237 -16.94 27.95 2.99
C MET A 237 -16.71 26.69 2.14
N LEU A 238 -15.52 26.07 2.19
CA LEU A 238 -15.26 24.78 1.55
C LEU A 238 -16.24 23.72 2.04
N MET A 239 -16.41 23.59 3.37
CA MET A 239 -17.36 22.64 3.97
C MET A 239 -18.80 22.91 3.48
N ARG A 240 -19.17 24.19 3.33
CA ARG A 240 -20.49 24.58 2.83
C ARG A 240 -20.68 24.19 1.37
N TYR A 241 -19.66 24.33 0.53
CA TYR A 241 -19.69 23.88 -0.87
C TYR A 241 -19.81 22.37 -0.96
N CYS A 242 -19.01 21.61 -0.21
CA CYS A 242 -19.10 20.14 -0.17
C CYS A 242 -20.49 19.66 0.23
N GLY A 243 -21.07 20.25 1.28
CA GLY A 243 -22.40 19.88 1.71
C GLY A 243 -23.50 20.30 0.73
N GLN A 244 -23.32 21.37 -0.08
CA GLN A 244 -24.26 21.72 -1.14
C GLN A 244 -24.18 20.70 -2.29
N ALA A 245 -22.97 20.34 -2.69
CA ALA A 245 -22.72 19.42 -3.81
C ALA A 245 -23.19 17.99 -3.51
N SER A 246 -23.13 17.57 -2.24
CA SER A 246 -23.60 16.26 -1.79
C SER A 246 -25.08 16.25 -1.33
N HIS A 247 -25.86 17.26 -1.64
CA HIS A 247 -27.27 17.38 -1.24
C HIS A 247 -27.53 17.12 0.25
N MET A 248 -26.64 17.62 1.11
CA MET A 248 -26.59 17.35 2.54
C MET A 248 -27.92 17.60 3.25
N GLY A 249 -28.45 16.61 3.96
CA GLY A 249 -29.51 16.74 4.93
C GLY A 249 -29.00 17.35 6.24
N TYR A 250 -28.95 18.68 6.30
CA TYR A 250 -28.39 19.38 7.44
C TYR A 250 -29.22 19.25 8.71
N GLY A 251 -28.59 19.08 9.86
CA GLY A 251 -29.20 19.04 11.17
C GLY A 251 -28.23 19.49 12.28
N THR A 252 -28.78 19.96 13.40
CA THR A 252 -27.99 20.47 14.54
C THR A 252 -27.36 19.35 15.38
N SER A 253 -27.87 18.14 15.31
CA SER A 253 -27.36 16.95 16.01
C SER A 253 -26.64 15.99 15.10
N ALA A 254 -27.07 15.85 13.84
CA ALA A 254 -26.45 15.05 12.80
C ALA A 254 -26.80 15.64 11.43
N SER A 255 -25.89 15.53 10.47
CA SER A 255 -26.08 15.83 9.06
C SER A 255 -25.59 14.65 8.24
N GLY A 256 -26.27 14.29 7.16
CA GLY A 256 -25.96 13.14 6.32
C GLY A 256 -26.24 13.39 4.85
N ALA A 257 -25.57 12.64 3.99
CA ALA A 257 -25.76 12.59 2.55
C ALA A 257 -25.53 11.16 2.06
N TYR A 258 -25.94 10.86 0.84
CA TYR A 258 -25.66 9.57 0.20
C TYR A 258 -24.32 9.59 -0.53
N SER A 259 -23.68 8.44 -0.66
CA SER A 259 -22.39 8.30 -1.35
C SER A 259 -22.49 8.54 -2.85
N ASP A 260 -23.65 8.27 -3.47
CA ASP A 260 -23.92 8.66 -4.86
C ASP A 260 -23.87 10.18 -5.04
N ASP A 261 -24.48 10.95 -4.13
CA ASP A 261 -24.42 12.41 -4.13
C ASP A 261 -22.99 12.92 -3.84
N GLU A 262 -22.23 12.23 -2.99
CA GLU A 262 -20.80 12.51 -2.77
C GLU A 262 -20.00 12.38 -4.06
N LEU A 263 -20.18 11.26 -4.79
CA LEU A 263 -19.52 11.00 -6.07
C LEU A 263 -19.85 12.09 -7.10
N GLU A 264 -21.14 12.40 -7.28
CA GLU A 264 -21.57 13.43 -8.24
C GLU A 264 -21.07 14.82 -7.83
N GLY A 265 -21.00 15.11 -6.52
CA GLY A 265 -20.41 16.33 -5.98
C GLY A 265 -18.92 16.45 -6.31
N MET A 266 -18.14 15.37 -6.19
CA MET A 266 -16.73 15.37 -6.60
C MET A 266 -16.58 15.59 -8.10
N LYS A 267 -17.38 14.93 -8.94
CA LYS A 267 -17.39 15.16 -10.39
C LYS A 267 -17.75 16.61 -10.75
N LEU A 268 -18.75 17.19 -10.07
CA LEU A 268 -19.15 18.61 -10.24
C LEU A 268 -17.97 19.55 -9.97
N PHE A 269 -17.08 19.22 -9.02
CA PHE A 269 -15.89 19.98 -8.70
C PHE A 269 -14.71 19.72 -9.64
N GLY A 270 -14.91 18.97 -10.73
CA GLY A 270 -13.90 18.73 -11.75
C GLY A 270 -12.95 17.58 -11.43
N TYR A 271 -13.33 16.68 -10.53
CA TYR A 271 -12.63 15.42 -10.35
C TYR A 271 -12.95 14.44 -11.49
N ASN A 272 -12.18 13.36 -11.58
CA ASN A 272 -12.28 12.39 -12.67
C ASN A 272 -13.74 11.99 -12.96
N ALA A 273 -14.21 12.27 -14.16
CA ALA A 273 -15.57 11.94 -14.59
C ALA A 273 -15.83 10.42 -14.65
N GLY A 274 -14.75 9.61 -14.76
CA GLY A 274 -14.80 8.15 -14.73
C GLY A 274 -14.78 7.56 -13.31
N ALA A 275 -14.73 8.40 -12.26
CA ALA A 275 -14.82 7.92 -10.88
C ALA A 275 -16.13 7.18 -10.63
N THR A 276 -16.09 6.12 -9.83
CA THR A 276 -17.23 5.23 -9.56
C THR A 276 -17.40 4.97 -8.07
N LEU A 277 -18.63 4.69 -7.65
CA LEU A 277 -18.92 4.13 -6.34
C LEU A 277 -18.88 2.61 -6.43
N LEU A 278 -18.07 1.98 -5.60
CA LEU A 278 -17.91 0.52 -5.55
C LEU A 278 -18.43 -0.01 -4.21
N SER A 279 -19.16 -1.12 -4.27
CA SER A 279 -19.62 -1.88 -3.09
C SER A 279 -18.63 -3.00 -2.78
N ARG A 280 -18.30 -3.15 -1.50
CA ARG A 280 -17.42 -4.23 -1.02
C ARG A 280 -17.94 -5.63 -1.34
N ASP A 281 -19.27 -5.77 -1.46
CA ASP A 281 -19.93 -7.05 -1.73
C ASP A 281 -19.62 -7.64 -3.11
N ASP A 282 -19.23 -6.78 -4.05
CA ASP A 282 -18.99 -7.17 -5.44
C ASP A 282 -17.57 -7.72 -5.67
N TYR A 283 -16.70 -7.71 -4.65
CA TYR A 283 -15.27 -8.01 -4.78
C TYR A 283 -14.78 -9.00 -3.72
N SER A 284 -13.80 -9.81 -4.06
CA SER A 284 -13.04 -10.59 -3.08
C SER A 284 -12.23 -9.68 -2.15
N ALA A 285 -11.75 -10.21 -1.02
CA ALA A 285 -10.93 -9.44 -0.09
C ALA A 285 -9.61 -8.99 -0.73
N GLU A 286 -9.02 -9.85 -1.57
CA GLU A 286 -7.79 -9.57 -2.29
C GLU A 286 -7.98 -8.48 -3.35
N GLU A 287 -9.04 -8.55 -4.16
CA GLU A 287 -9.35 -7.51 -5.16
C GLU A 287 -9.60 -6.16 -4.50
N TRP A 288 -10.42 -6.14 -3.43
CA TRP A 288 -10.73 -4.90 -2.72
C TRP A 288 -9.47 -4.25 -2.12
N SER A 289 -8.65 -5.05 -1.43
CA SER A 289 -7.38 -4.59 -0.87
C SER A 289 -6.43 -4.11 -1.97
N GLY A 290 -6.30 -4.87 -3.05
CA GLY A 290 -5.47 -4.49 -4.20
C GLY A 290 -5.86 -3.14 -4.82
N MET A 291 -7.16 -2.91 -5.02
CA MET A 291 -7.67 -1.62 -5.53
C MET A 291 -7.37 -0.46 -4.59
N MET A 292 -7.57 -0.65 -3.27
CA MET A 292 -7.28 0.39 -2.27
C MET A 292 -5.78 0.71 -2.20
N GLU A 293 -4.94 -0.32 -2.11
CA GLU A 293 -3.48 -0.16 -2.03
C GLU A 293 -2.93 0.52 -3.28
N ALA A 294 -3.47 0.19 -4.44
CA ALA A 294 -3.13 0.83 -5.71
C ALA A 294 -3.45 2.32 -5.72
N GLN A 295 -4.65 2.71 -5.30
CA GLN A 295 -5.02 4.12 -5.24
C GLN A 295 -4.13 4.90 -4.26
N LEU A 296 -3.89 4.33 -3.08
CA LEU A 296 -3.02 4.95 -2.09
C LEU A 296 -1.58 5.09 -2.59
N ALA A 297 -1.06 4.05 -3.25
CA ALA A 297 0.26 4.08 -3.90
C ALA A 297 0.34 5.15 -5.00
N ALA A 298 -0.74 5.38 -5.74
CA ALA A 298 -0.85 6.47 -6.71
C ALA A 298 -1.06 7.87 -6.05
N GLY A 299 -1.00 7.97 -4.72
CA GLY A 299 -1.20 9.24 -4.01
C GLY A 299 -2.64 9.71 -3.97
N CYS A 300 -3.61 8.82 -4.17
CA CYS A 300 -5.03 9.13 -4.18
C CYS A 300 -5.68 8.70 -2.85
N PRO A 301 -5.98 9.61 -1.92
CA PRO A 301 -6.77 9.29 -0.74
C PRO A 301 -8.17 8.84 -1.14
N ILE A 302 -8.73 7.91 -0.39
CA ILE A 302 -9.98 7.22 -0.72
C ILE A 302 -11.11 7.78 0.15
N LEU A 303 -12.17 8.26 -0.47
CA LEU A 303 -13.45 8.50 0.21
C LEU A 303 -14.10 7.15 0.47
N TYR A 304 -14.21 6.78 1.73
CA TYR A 304 -14.65 5.47 2.18
C TYR A 304 -15.84 5.59 3.10
N GLY A 305 -16.77 4.69 2.98
CA GLY A 305 -17.99 4.71 3.74
C GLY A 305 -18.50 3.35 4.16
N GLY A 306 -19.54 3.38 4.94
CA GLY A 306 -20.30 2.21 5.32
C GLY A 306 -21.65 2.57 5.88
N VAL A 307 -22.61 1.67 5.76
CA VAL A 307 -23.97 1.81 6.28
C VAL A 307 -24.09 1.01 7.57
N ASP A 308 -24.69 1.58 8.61
CA ASP A 308 -25.13 0.85 9.80
C ASP A 308 -26.59 0.40 9.58
N ALA A 309 -26.75 -0.84 9.09
CA ALA A 309 -28.08 -1.40 8.79
C ALA A 309 -29.02 -1.43 10.03
N ASP A 310 -28.45 -1.48 11.25
CA ASP A 310 -29.26 -1.47 12.48
C ASP A 310 -29.81 -0.08 12.80
N ARG A 311 -29.20 0.99 12.25
CA ARG A 311 -29.53 2.39 12.58
C ARG A 311 -29.94 3.23 11.39
N ASP A 312 -29.93 2.68 10.19
CA ASP A 312 -30.19 3.39 8.94
C ASP A 312 -29.35 4.69 8.83
N MET A 313 -28.06 4.59 9.19
CA MET A 313 -27.12 5.71 9.20
C MET A 313 -25.83 5.32 8.46
N GLY A 314 -25.46 6.12 7.49
CA GLY A 314 -24.18 6.02 6.81
C GLY A 314 -23.07 6.76 7.55
N HIS A 315 -21.83 6.33 7.33
CA HIS A 315 -20.63 6.92 7.90
C HIS A 315 -19.58 7.10 6.79
N GLY A 316 -19.18 8.34 6.52
CA GLY A 316 -18.12 8.67 5.59
C GLY A 316 -16.83 9.04 6.34
N PHE A 317 -15.66 8.68 5.78
CA PHE A 317 -14.33 9.01 6.29
C PHE A 317 -13.29 8.87 5.17
N VAL A 318 -12.05 9.23 5.45
CA VAL A 318 -10.97 9.12 4.46
C VAL A 318 -10.01 8.01 4.86
N VAL A 319 -9.71 7.12 3.91
CA VAL A 319 -8.57 6.20 4.00
C VAL A 319 -7.43 6.82 3.21
N ASP A 320 -6.28 7.06 3.86
CA ASP A 320 -5.21 7.87 3.28
C ASP A 320 -3.81 7.28 3.46
N GLY A 321 -3.71 6.02 3.86
CA GLY A 321 -2.43 5.32 3.97
C GLY A 321 -2.65 3.82 4.18
N CYS A 322 -1.61 3.01 3.97
CA CYS A 322 -1.66 1.56 4.20
C CYS A 322 -0.29 1.00 4.56
N GLY A 323 -0.30 -0.15 5.23
CA GLY A 323 0.92 -0.90 5.53
C GLY A 323 0.64 -2.10 6.44
N GLY A 324 1.31 -3.23 6.15
CA GLY A 324 1.18 -4.44 6.96
C GLY A 324 -0.24 -5.03 6.99
N GLY A 325 -1.04 -4.81 5.95
CA GLY A 325 -2.44 -5.26 5.87
C GLY A 325 -3.42 -4.38 6.67
N MET A 326 -3.02 -3.19 7.07
CA MET A 326 -3.86 -2.21 7.75
C MET A 326 -3.90 -0.91 6.97
N TYR A 327 -4.97 -0.14 7.16
CA TYR A 327 -5.24 1.11 6.46
C TYR A 327 -5.30 2.26 7.45
N HIS A 328 -4.60 3.35 7.15
CA HIS A 328 -4.71 4.57 7.93
C HIS A 328 -6.03 5.28 7.63
N VAL A 329 -6.74 5.67 8.68
CA VAL A 329 -8.06 6.30 8.60
C VAL A 329 -8.02 7.66 9.29
N ASN A 330 -8.47 8.70 8.59
CA ASN A 330 -8.80 10.00 9.14
C ASN A 330 -10.31 10.10 9.31
N TRP A 331 -10.77 10.14 10.56
CA TRP A 331 -12.20 10.09 10.90
C TRP A 331 -12.94 11.43 10.73
N GLY A 332 -12.21 12.53 10.56
CA GLY A 332 -12.81 13.88 10.51
C GLY A 332 -13.31 14.40 11.87
N TYR A 333 -12.59 14.07 12.95
CA TYR A 333 -12.91 14.46 14.33
C TYR A 333 -11.70 15.07 15.07
N SER A 334 -11.03 16.02 14.43
CA SER A 334 -9.84 16.70 14.99
C SER A 334 -8.70 15.74 15.32
N GLY A 335 -8.52 14.66 14.56
CA GLY A 335 -7.51 13.64 14.78
C GLY A 335 -7.85 12.62 15.88
N ALA A 336 -9.01 12.74 16.51
CA ALA A 336 -9.40 11.80 17.55
C ALA A 336 -9.64 10.41 16.97
N GLY A 337 -8.87 9.43 17.44
CA GLY A 337 -8.96 8.04 17.00
C GLY A 337 -8.33 7.76 15.62
N ASP A 338 -7.74 8.74 14.96
CA ASP A 338 -7.01 8.50 13.70
C ASP A 338 -5.89 7.48 13.92
N GLY A 339 -5.72 6.59 12.97
CA GLY A 339 -4.76 5.49 13.10
C GLY A 339 -4.94 4.42 12.05
N TYR A 340 -4.30 3.29 12.25
CA TYR A 340 -4.35 2.14 11.36
C TYR A 340 -5.37 1.10 11.82
N PHE A 341 -6.18 0.64 10.90
CA PHE A 341 -7.28 -0.29 11.14
C PHE A 341 -7.26 -1.44 10.12
N VAL A 342 -7.55 -2.66 10.54
CA VAL A 342 -7.98 -3.68 9.59
C VAL A 342 -9.42 -3.36 9.15
N LEU A 343 -9.76 -3.56 7.90
CA LEU A 343 -11.15 -3.35 7.44
C LEU A 343 -12.04 -4.54 7.82
N ASP A 344 -11.43 -5.74 7.94
CA ASP A 344 -12.08 -6.96 8.39
C ASP A 344 -11.24 -7.62 9.49
N ALA A 345 -11.89 -8.08 10.57
CA ALA A 345 -11.20 -8.73 11.69
C ALA A 345 -10.60 -10.10 11.31
N PHE A 346 -11.03 -10.69 10.20
CA PHE A 346 -10.47 -11.89 9.60
C PHE A 346 -10.74 -11.93 8.11
N THR A 347 -9.87 -12.61 7.35
CA THR A 347 -9.96 -12.79 5.90
C THR A 347 -10.23 -14.26 5.55
N ASN A 348 -10.72 -14.51 4.34
CA ASN A 348 -11.00 -15.85 3.78
C ASN A 348 -12.25 -16.57 4.29
N LEU A 349 -13.40 -15.92 4.16
CA LEU A 349 -14.66 -16.65 4.18
C LEU A 349 -15.50 -16.28 2.98
N SER A 350 -16.19 -17.31 2.45
CA SER A 350 -17.31 -17.14 1.50
C SER A 350 -18.49 -16.35 2.09
N TYR A 351 -18.31 -15.79 3.28
CA TYR A 351 -19.27 -14.98 4.01
C TYR A 351 -18.75 -13.56 4.09
N VAL A 352 -19.43 -12.64 3.43
CA VAL A 352 -19.12 -11.23 3.43
C VAL A 352 -19.81 -10.59 4.63
N PHE A 353 -19.04 -10.24 5.66
CA PHE A 353 -19.53 -9.43 6.80
C PHE A 353 -19.39 -7.93 6.54
N SER A 354 -18.79 -7.58 5.43
CA SER A 354 -18.51 -6.22 5.00
C SER A 354 -19.57 -5.66 4.03
N SER A 355 -20.76 -6.30 3.98
CA SER A 355 -21.86 -5.97 3.06
C SER A 355 -22.41 -4.54 3.15
N GLU A 356 -21.74 -3.70 3.91
CA GLU A 356 -22.15 -2.33 4.14
C GLU A 356 -20.99 -1.35 3.88
N GLN A 357 -19.89 -1.84 3.28
CA GLN A 357 -18.72 -1.00 2.99
C GLN A 357 -18.71 -0.58 1.52
N GLU A 358 -18.34 0.67 1.29
CA GLU A 358 -18.24 1.25 -0.04
C GLU A 358 -17.06 2.22 -0.14
N MET A 359 -16.57 2.45 -1.35
CA MET A 359 -15.56 3.47 -1.62
C MET A 359 -15.82 4.19 -2.93
N LEU A 360 -15.47 5.47 -2.97
CA LEU A 360 -15.34 6.18 -4.22
C LEU A 360 -13.98 5.86 -4.83
N TYR A 361 -14.00 5.24 -6.00
CA TYR A 361 -12.82 4.77 -6.71
C TYR A 361 -12.38 5.74 -7.80
N GLN A 362 -11.07 6.00 -7.89
CA GLN A 362 -10.45 6.89 -8.88
C GLN A 362 -10.86 8.36 -8.74
N VAL A 363 -10.98 8.86 -7.51
CA VAL A 363 -11.27 10.27 -7.22
C VAL A 363 -9.98 11.09 -7.16
N TYR A 364 -9.62 11.71 -8.27
CA TYR A 364 -8.47 12.60 -8.42
C TYR A 364 -8.82 13.77 -9.36
N PRO A 365 -8.14 14.93 -9.27
CA PRO A 365 -8.40 16.08 -10.14
C PRO A 365 -8.29 15.74 -11.63
N THR A 366 -9.16 16.26 -12.46
CA THR A 366 -9.03 16.12 -13.92
C THR A 366 -7.68 16.67 -14.37
N GLY A 367 -6.96 15.88 -15.17
CA GLY A 367 -5.59 16.20 -15.62
C GLY A 367 -4.49 15.69 -14.68
N TYR A 368 -4.84 15.12 -13.52
CA TYR A 368 -3.89 14.36 -12.73
C TYR A 368 -3.48 13.11 -13.51
N LEU A 369 -2.18 12.92 -13.66
CA LEU A 369 -1.66 11.70 -14.26
C LEU A 369 -1.72 10.60 -13.19
N TYR A 370 -2.86 9.93 -13.16
CA TYR A 370 -3.03 8.74 -12.33
C TYR A 370 -2.00 7.70 -12.76
N ASP A 371 -1.08 7.37 -11.86
CA ASP A 371 -0.06 6.37 -12.15
C ASP A 371 -0.70 4.98 -12.02
N ARG A 372 -1.23 4.48 -13.15
CA ARG A 372 -1.89 3.17 -13.22
C ARG A 372 -0.94 2.05 -12.83
N ILE A 373 -1.48 1.01 -12.23
CA ILE A 373 -0.72 -0.18 -11.91
C ILE A 373 -0.25 -0.82 -13.21
N ALA A 374 1.05 -1.15 -13.27
CA ALA A 374 1.58 -2.01 -14.32
C ALA A 374 1.21 -3.47 -14.02
N ALA A 375 0.91 -4.26 -15.05
CA ALA A 375 0.98 -5.70 -14.91
C ALA A 375 2.40 -6.08 -14.47
N VAL A 376 2.52 -7.10 -13.61
CA VAL A 376 3.83 -7.60 -13.17
C VAL A 376 4.15 -8.83 -14.01
N MET A 377 5.27 -8.77 -14.73
CA MET A 377 5.80 -9.89 -15.49
C MET A 377 6.29 -10.95 -14.51
N GLU A 378 5.87 -12.20 -14.71
CA GLU A 378 6.33 -13.34 -13.96
C GLU A 378 7.52 -14.03 -14.68
N GLU A 379 8.21 -14.90 -13.95
CA GLU A 379 9.27 -15.74 -14.52
C GLU A 379 8.71 -16.60 -15.66
N ALA A 380 9.50 -16.75 -16.74
CA ALA A 380 9.07 -17.51 -17.92
C ALA A 380 8.76 -18.96 -17.60
N LYS A 381 7.67 -19.48 -18.16
CA LYS A 381 7.22 -20.86 -17.98
C LYS A 381 7.40 -21.69 -19.26
N ASN A 382 7.38 -23.01 -19.16
CA ASN A 382 7.44 -23.93 -20.29
C ASN A 382 8.61 -23.66 -21.25
N VAL A 383 9.78 -23.36 -20.70
CA VAL A 383 10.99 -23.03 -21.47
C VAL A 383 11.49 -24.26 -22.21
N THR A 384 11.77 -24.11 -23.48
CA THR A 384 12.40 -25.09 -24.35
C THR A 384 13.62 -24.48 -25.03
N SER A 385 14.32 -25.23 -25.88
CA SER A 385 15.45 -24.69 -26.65
C SER A 385 15.06 -23.57 -27.64
N THR A 386 13.77 -23.44 -28.01
CA THR A 386 13.30 -22.50 -29.04
C THR A 386 12.02 -21.74 -28.69
N SER A 387 11.50 -21.90 -27.45
CA SER A 387 10.25 -21.29 -27.02
C SER A 387 10.18 -21.09 -25.52
N PHE A 388 9.30 -20.20 -25.06
CA PHE A 388 8.88 -20.05 -23.67
C PHE A 388 7.46 -19.47 -23.60
N THR A 389 6.81 -19.60 -22.44
CA THR A 389 5.55 -18.92 -22.14
C THR A 389 5.83 -17.74 -21.24
N ALA A 390 5.56 -16.53 -21.72
CA ALA A 390 5.51 -15.32 -20.91
C ALA A 390 4.17 -15.29 -20.15
N ASP A 391 4.21 -14.92 -18.88
CA ASP A 391 3.05 -14.84 -17.98
C ASP A 391 3.12 -13.56 -17.17
N TRP A 392 1.98 -12.94 -16.87
CA TRP A 392 1.90 -11.70 -16.10
C TRP A 392 0.62 -11.61 -15.28
N THR A 393 0.66 -10.79 -14.26
CA THR A 393 -0.49 -10.63 -13.36
C THR A 393 -1.68 -10.02 -14.07
N GLU A 394 -2.87 -10.60 -13.85
CA GLU A 394 -4.13 -10.01 -14.27
C GLU A 394 -4.40 -8.73 -13.46
N LEU A 395 -4.75 -7.65 -14.15
CA LEU A 395 -5.20 -6.43 -13.51
C LEU A 395 -6.71 -6.49 -13.26
N SER A 396 -7.17 -5.81 -12.21
CA SER A 396 -8.59 -5.71 -11.88
C SER A 396 -9.41 -5.22 -13.09
N ALA A 397 -10.60 -5.76 -13.28
CA ALA A 397 -11.53 -5.34 -14.34
C ALA A 397 -11.83 -3.82 -14.28
N SER A 398 -11.72 -3.18 -13.11
CA SER A 398 -11.89 -1.73 -12.92
C SER A 398 -10.80 -0.90 -13.60
N GLU A 399 -9.65 -1.48 -13.91
CA GLU A 399 -8.58 -0.79 -14.65
C GLU A 399 -8.91 -0.60 -16.14
N ASN A 400 -9.97 -1.24 -16.64
CA ASN A 400 -10.44 -1.13 -18.03
C ASN A 400 -9.32 -1.42 -19.04
N VAL A 401 -8.59 -2.53 -18.83
CA VAL A 401 -7.58 -3.03 -19.77
C VAL A 401 -8.27 -3.45 -21.07
N THR A 402 -7.76 -2.99 -22.20
CA THR A 402 -8.24 -3.40 -23.52
C THR A 402 -7.48 -4.59 -24.06
N ASP A 403 -6.16 -4.54 -23.97
CA ASP A 403 -5.26 -5.58 -24.45
C ASP A 403 -3.84 -5.33 -23.92
N TYR A 404 -2.96 -6.28 -24.25
CA TYR A 404 -1.53 -6.22 -23.94
C TYR A 404 -0.71 -6.33 -25.23
N THR A 405 0.48 -5.72 -25.21
CA THR A 405 1.51 -5.94 -26.22
C THR A 405 2.75 -6.51 -25.54
N LEU A 406 3.10 -7.75 -25.89
CA LEU A 406 4.33 -8.40 -25.40
C LEU A 406 5.49 -8.03 -26.32
N TYR A 407 6.58 -7.58 -25.73
CA TYR A 407 7.87 -7.31 -26.39
C TYR A 407 8.87 -8.36 -25.95
N VAL A 408 9.58 -8.95 -26.91
CA VAL A 408 10.64 -9.94 -26.68
C VAL A 408 11.85 -9.53 -27.48
N GLN A 409 13.02 -9.46 -26.85
CA GLN A 409 14.25 -8.99 -27.46
C GLN A 409 15.42 -9.89 -27.10
N PRO A 410 16.31 -10.22 -28.08
CA PRO A 410 17.57 -10.87 -27.75
C PRO A 410 18.34 -10.10 -26.70
N TYR A 411 18.87 -10.80 -25.74
CA TYR A 411 19.60 -10.22 -24.61
C TYR A 411 21.03 -10.74 -24.57
N GLU A 412 21.98 -9.83 -24.71
CA GLU A 412 23.38 -10.06 -24.41
C GLU A 412 23.70 -9.40 -23.08
N SER A 413 24.10 -10.19 -22.10
CA SER A 413 24.47 -9.66 -20.78
C SER A 413 25.67 -8.72 -20.92
N SER A 414 25.43 -7.43 -20.94
CA SER A 414 26.46 -6.43 -20.72
C SER A 414 26.62 -6.23 -19.22
N VAL A 415 27.70 -6.74 -18.65
CA VAL A 415 28.05 -6.45 -17.25
C VAL A 415 28.58 -5.02 -17.21
N HIS A 416 27.70 -4.08 -16.86
CA HIS A 416 28.12 -2.70 -16.61
C HIS A 416 28.82 -2.63 -15.24
N GLN A 417 29.99 -2.00 -15.20
CA GLN A 417 30.71 -1.81 -13.94
C GLN A 417 29.94 -0.81 -13.05
N VAL A 418 29.57 -1.22 -11.84
CA VAL A 418 29.03 -0.31 -10.84
C VAL A 418 30.15 0.59 -10.32
N LEU A 419 30.00 1.90 -10.51
CA LEU A 419 30.93 2.94 -10.09
C LEU A 419 30.59 3.47 -8.69
N LEU A 420 29.32 3.50 -8.35
CA LEU A 420 28.79 3.94 -7.06
C LEU A 420 27.49 3.17 -6.78
N ASN A 421 27.34 2.69 -5.57
CA ASN A 421 26.09 2.15 -5.04
C ASN A 421 25.90 2.74 -3.63
N GLU A 422 24.89 3.56 -3.46
CA GLU A 422 24.60 4.31 -2.25
C GLU A 422 23.17 4.11 -1.82
N THR A 423 22.95 3.54 -0.63
CA THR A 423 21.63 3.25 -0.08
C THR A 423 21.25 4.17 1.09
N PHE A 424 22.17 5.05 1.51
CA PHE A 424 22.04 5.91 2.68
C PHE A 424 21.58 5.18 3.96
N ALA A 425 21.97 3.90 4.11
CA ALA A 425 21.53 3.01 5.19
C ALA A 425 21.86 3.51 6.60
N ALA A 426 22.79 4.46 6.74
CA ALA A 426 23.12 5.09 8.02
C ALA A 426 22.08 6.15 8.48
N ILE A 427 21.13 6.53 7.62
CA ILE A 427 20.05 7.45 8.00
C ILE A 427 18.95 6.64 8.69
N ASP A 428 18.67 6.96 9.96
CA ASP A 428 17.57 6.34 10.68
C ASP A 428 16.24 6.72 10.01
N VAL A 429 15.45 5.73 9.61
CA VAL A 429 14.13 5.89 8.97
C VAL A 429 13.14 6.77 9.76
N ASN A 430 13.40 6.99 11.05
CA ASN A 430 12.58 7.80 11.94
C ASN A 430 13.13 9.23 12.15
N THR A 431 14.21 9.59 11.46
CA THR A 431 14.83 10.91 11.68
C THR A 431 14.10 11.94 10.82
N ASP A 432 13.45 12.89 11.47
CA ASP A 432 13.00 14.14 10.84
C ASP A 432 13.87 15.27 11.38
N VAL A 433 14.79 15.80 10.56
CA VAL A 433 15.72 16.84 10.98
C VAL A 433 15.45 18.13 10.22
N THR A 434 15.09 19.15 10.95
CA THR A 434 14.81 20.49 10.42
C THR A 434 16.08 21.33 10.21
N THR A 435 17.25 20.84 10.65
CA THR A 435 18.53 21.55 10.56
C THR A 435 19.36 21.02 9.40
N ALA A 436 19.81 21.90 8.52
CA ALA A 436 20.69 21.53 7.42
C ALA A 436 22.04 20.99 7.93
N LEU A 437 22.47 19.90 7.32
CA LEU A 437 23.81 19.35 7.56
C LEU A 437 24.89 20.27 7.02
N SER A 438 26.00 20.40 7.73
CA SER A 438 27.20 20.99 7.16
C SER A 438 27.82 20.05 6.13
N SER A 439 28.43 20.61 5.08
CA SER A 439 28.95 19.83 3.95
C SER A 439 29.88 18.67 4.36
N ASN A 440 30.68 18.85 5.41
CA ASN A 440 31.59 17.83 5.94
C ASN A 440 30.89 16.77 6.82
N LYS A 441 29.60 16.87 7.04
CA LYS A 441 28.80 15.93 7.81
C LYS A 441 27.87 15.05 6.95
N VAL A 442 27.73 15.38 5.68
CA VAL A 442 26.91 14.60 4.76
C VAL A 442 27.47 13.18 4.63
N GLY A 443 28.77 13.04 4.44
CA GLY A 443 29.42 11.74 4.30
C GLY A 443 29.35 10.82 5.53
N ASP A 444 28.99 11.36 6.73
CA ASP A 444 28.78 10.52 7.93
C ASP A 444 27.52 9.62 7.80
N TYR A 445 26.66 9.89 6.82
CA TYR A 445 25.38 9.21 6.57
C TYR A 445 25.37 8.44 5.24
N CYS A 446 26.51 8.33 4.56
CA CYS A 446 26.64 7.67 3.27
C CYS A 446 27.43 6.40 3.40
N ASP A 447 27.09 5.38 2.60
CA ASP A 447 27.80 4.10 2.51
C ASP A 447 29.18 4.29 1.88
N ASN A 448 29.28 5.26 0.96
CA ASN A 448 30.51 5.58 0.26
C ASN A 448 31.10 6.93 0.76
N PRO A 449 32.40 6.99 1.10
CA PRO A 449 33.02 8.21 1.57
C PRO A 449 33.17 9.25 0.45
N GLY A 450 33.10 10.53 0.80
CA GLY A 450 33.40 11.64 -0.12
C GLY A 450 32.20 12.40 -0.65
N TRP A 451 30.99 12.04 -0.24
CA TRP A 451 29.79 12.83 -0.51
C TRP A 451 29.87 14.21 0.16
N THR A 452 29.40 15.21 -0.55
CA THR A 452 29.31 16.58 -0.06
C THR A 452 27.95 17.19 -0.37
N GLY A 453 27.53 18.20 0.38
CA GLY A 453 26.24 18.81 0.14
C GLY A 453 26.10 20.21 0.73
N SER A 454 25.08 20.93 0.27
CA SER A 454 24.69 22.24 0.75
C SER A 454 23.19 22.28 0.93
N PHE A 455 22.71 22.69 2.10
CA PHE A 455 21.29 22.69 2.45
C PHE A 455 20.63 21.31 2.21
N VAL A 456 21.29 20.28 2.72
CA VAL A 456 20.82 18.91 2.74
C VAL A 456 20.38 18.57 4.16
N TYR A 457 19.26 17.85 4.28
CA TYR A 457 18.67 17.48 5.56
C TYR A 457 18.47 15.96 5.57
N LEU A 458 18.41 15.38 6.76
CA LEU A 458 17.99 13.99 6.91
C LEU A 458 16.46 13.91 6.79
N GLY A 459 15.97 12.98 6.00
CA GLY A 459 14.55 12.81 5.73
C GLY A 459 13.98 11.55 6.37
N ALA A 460 12.70 11.59 6.70
CA ALA A 460 11.95 10.41 7.11
C ALA A 460 11.97 9.34 6.00
N GLY A 461 12.19 8.09 6.38
CA GLY A 461 12.28 6.97 5.44
C GLY A 461 13.71 6.58 5.06
N GLY A 462 14.74 7.11 5.74
CA GLY A 462 16.12 6.70 5.50
C GLY A 462 16.79 7.39 4.32
N CYS A 463 16.37 8.58 3.94
CA CYS A 463 16.82 9.28 2.74
C CYS A 463 17.31 10.71 3.04
N PHE A 464 17.92 11.37 2.07
CA PHE A 464 18.22 12.81 2.17
C PHE A 464 17.06 13.66 1.63
N ILE A 465 16.90 14.87 2.21
CA ILE A 465 16.13 15.96 1.61
C ILE A 465 17.09 16.96 1.03
N VAL A 466 17.04 17.18 -0.28
CA VAL A 466 17.88 18.14 -1.01
C VAL A 466 17.10 19.44 -1.20
N GLY A 467 17.56 20.52 -0.55
CA GLY A 467 16.85 21.79 -0.52
C GLY A 467 15.71 21.82 0.50
N GLY A 468 14.97 22.91 0.56
CA GLY A 468 13.89 23.06 1.54
C GLY A 468 13.21 24.41 1.49
N GLN A 469 12.44 24.75 2.54
CA GLN A 469 11.58 25.94 2.60
C GLN A 469 12.28 27.28 2.31
N LYS A 470 13.58 27.40 2.57
CA LYS A 470 14.28 28.69 2.48
C LYS A 470 15.45 28.70 1.51
N TYR A 471 15.99 27.55 1.16
CA TYR A 471 17.27 27.44 0.47
C TYR A 471 17.25 26.42 -0.64
N VAL A 472 17.94 26.72 -1.72
CA VAL A 472 18.28 25.78 -2.79
C VAL A 472 19.37 24.84 -2.27
N GLY A 473 19.15 23.54 -2.37
CA GLY A 473 20.09 22.53 -1.90
C GLY A 473 20.81 21.82 -3.03
N SER A 474 21.94 21.20 -2.69
CA SER A 474 22.66 20.32 -3.59
C SER A 474 23.33 19.17 -2.82
N LEU A 475 23.34 17.99 -3.41
CA LEU A 475 24.05 16.80 -2.92
C LEU A 475 24.93 16.27 -4.04
N THR A 476 26.20 16.04 -3.77
CA THR A 476 27.20 15.71 -4.78
C THR A 476 27.94 14.41 -4.40
N THR A 477 28.05 13.49 -5.37
CA THR A 477 28.75 12.21 -5.22
C THR A 477 30.26 12.38 -4.98
N PRO A 478 30.92 11.34 -4.49
CA PRO A 478 32.37 11.21 -4.68
C PRO A 478 32.77 11.28 -6.16
N PRO A 479 34.05 11.59 -6.48
CA PRO A 479 34.55 11.49 -7.85
C PRO A 479 34.37 10.09 -8.42
N LEU A 480 33.89 10.02 -9.66
CA LEU A 480 33.60 8.79 -10.39
C LEU A 480 34.69 8.52 -11.44
N ASN A 481 34.86 7.24 -11.79
CA ASN A 481 35.77 6.85 -12.86
C ASN A 481 34.95 6.25 -14.01
N ALA A 482 34.58 7.09 -14.98
CA ALA A 482 33.67 6.74 -16.07
C ALA A 482 34.29 5.74 -17.10
N GLY A 483 35.62 5.55 -17.06
CA GLY A 483 36.34 4.68 -17.97
C GLY A 483 36.42 5.23 -19.40
N ASP A 484 37.00 4.41 -20.29
CA ASP A 484 37.35 4.83 -21.65
C ASP A 484 36.19 5.28 -22.52
N ASN A 485 34.96 4.86 -22.21
CA ASN A 485 33.76 5.22 -23.00
C ASN A 485 33.15 6.57 -22.62
N GLY A 486 33.52 7.13 -21.46
CA GLY A 486 32.99 8.41 -20.99
C GLY A 486 31.48 8.50 -20.89
N VAL A 487 30.79 7.37 -20.73
CA VAL A 487 29.34 7.29 -20.57
C VAL A 487 29.04 6.73 -19.19
N ILE A 488 28.11 7.35 -18.47
CA ILE A 488 27.58 6.83 -17.20
C ILE A 488 26.06 6.86 -17.19
N THR A 489 25.46 5.88 -16.56
CA THR A 489 24.04 5.87 -16.20
C THR A 489 23.90 6.12 -14.70
N VAL A 490 23.02 7.04 -14.35
CA VAL A 490 22.69 7.39 -12.96
C VAL A 490 21.23 6.99 -12.69
N ARG A 491 21.04 6.01 -11.82
CA ARG A 491 19.74 5.59 -11.29
C ARG A 491 19.58 6.14 -9.90
N PHE A 492 18.42 6.66 -9.58
CA PHE A 492 18.16 7.18 -8.23
C PHE A 492 16.67 7.13 -7.94
N ARG A 493 16.34 6.94 -6.67
CA ARG A 493 14.97 6.98 -6.19
C ARG A 493 14.68 8.36 -5.60
N ALA A 494 13.62 9.01 -6.06
CA ALA A 494 13.29 10.34 -5.59
C ALA A 494 11.78 10.62 -5.60
N ARG A 495 11.37 11.64 -4.82
CA ARG A 495 10.05 12.27 -4.84
C ARG A 495 10.16 13.74 -4.42
N TYR A 496 9.29 14.62 -4.90
CA TYR A 496 9.30 15.99 -4.39
C TYR A 496 8.76 16.08 -2.95
N SER A 497 9.23 17.08 -2.19
CA SER A 497 8.95 17.21 -0.75
C SER A 497 7.83 18.17 -0.41
N GLY A 498 7.35 18.97 -1.36
CA GLY A 498 6.38 20.05 -1.15
C GLY A 498 4.98 19.76 -1.69
N SER A 499 4.12 20.76 -1.64
CA SER A 499 2.79 20.75 -2.24
C SER A 499 2.81 21.06 -3.75
N THR A 500 3.92 21.56 -4.26
CA THR A 500 4.13 21.91 -5.68
C THR A 500 5.16 20.97 -6.28
N SER A 501 4.97 20.51 -7.51
CA SER A 501 5.96 19.73 -8.25
C SER A 501 7.30 20.46 -8.25
N SER A 502 8.36 19.72 -7.95
CA SER A 502 9.72 20.21 -7.87
C SER A 502 10.62 19.29 -8.65
N PRO A 503 11.19 19.70 -9.79
CA PRO A 503 12.14 18.88 -10.51
C PRO A 503 13.45 18.71 -9.75
N ALA A 504 14.14 17.60 -10.00
CA ALA A 504 15.54 17.41 -9.64
C ALA A 504 16.43 17.87 -10.82
N HIS A 505 17.43 18.68 -10.54
CA HIS A 505 18.47 19.04 -11.49
C HIS A 505 19.67 18.14 -11.27
N VAL A 506 19.89 17.21 -12.18
CA VAL A 506 21.01 16.26 -12.12
C VAL A 506 22.09 16.73 -13.07
N THR A 507 23.30 17.04 -12.54
CA THR A 507 24.40 17.63 -13.30
C THR A 507 25.63 16.73 -13.24
N CYS A 508 26.25 16.45 -14.38
CA CYS A 508 27.54 15.78 -14.47
C CYS A 508 28.38 16.38 -15.61
N GLY A 509 29.67 16.61 -15.38
CA GLY A 509 30.58 17.13 -16.41
C GLY A 509 30.16 18.49 -16.99
N GLY A 510 29.37 19.29 -16.27
CA GLY A 510 28.79 20.55 -16.76
C GLY A 510 27.54 20.40 -17.62
N VAL A 511 27.05 19.20 -17.85
CA VAL A 511 25.77 18.91 -18.51
C VAL A 511 24.71 18.75 -17.43
N GLU A 512 23.57 19.43 -17.58
CA GLU A 512 22.43 19.32 -16.68
C GLU A 512 21.26 18.61 -17.36
N GLN A 513 20.63 17.71 -16.63
CA GLN A 513 19.37 17.09 -16.97
C GLN A 513 18.33 17.42 -15.91
N VAL A 514 17.14 17.84 -16.36
CA VAL A 514 16.02 18.18 -15.49
C VAL A 514 15.05 17.00 -15.46
N VAL A 515 14.81 16.48 -14.25
CA VAL A 515 13.95 15.32 -14.04
C VAL A 515 12.71 15.78 -13.27
N GLU A 516 11.55 15.69 -13.90
CA GLU A 516 10.26 15.98 -13.26
C GLU A 516 9.95 14.86 -12.25
N LEU A 517 9.86 15.23 -10.99
CA LEU A 517 9.65 14.27 -9.92
C LEU A 517 8.16 14.04 -9.65
N SER A 518 7.82 12.80 -9.37
CA SER A 518 6.52 12.39 -8.84
C SER A 518 6.41 12.74 -7.34
N ARG A 519 5.19 12.82 -6.84
CA ARG A 519 4.90 12.90 -5.41
C ARG A 519 5.23 11.60 -4.67
N MET A 520 5.14 10.49 -5.38
CA MET A 520 5.53 9.16 -4.89
C MET A 520 6.99 8.89 -5.23
N ALA A 521 7.71 8.25 -4.31
CA ALA A 521 9.09 7.84 -4.56
C ALA A 521 9.12 6.76 -5.64
N GLN A 522 9.81 7.06 -6.73
CA GLN A 522 10.05 6.13 -7.84
C GLN A 522 11.48 6.23 -8.33
N GLU A 523 11.92 5.26 -9.11
CA GLU A 523 13.22 5.28 -9.75
C GLU A 523 13.21 6.21 -10.97
N TYR A 524 14.29 6.95 -11.12
CA TYR A 524 14.60 7.78 -12.28
C TYR A 524 15.95 7.39 -12.84
N VAL A 525 16.09 7.52 -14.15
CA VAL A 525 17.32 7.14 -14.87
C VAL A 525 17.74 8.31 -15.76
N VAL A 526 18.98 8.72 -15.65
CA VAL A 526 19.60 9.72 -16.54
C VAL A 526 20.95 9.19 -17.03
N VAL A 527 21.31 9.50 -18.28
CA VAL A 527 22.58 9.10 -18.89
C VAL A 527 23.37 10.33 -19.26
N PHE A 528 24.64 10.34 -18.91
CA PHE A 528 25.58 11.39 -19.30
C PHE A 528 26.66 10.82 -20.23
N GLU A 529 26.95 11.54 -21.29
CA GLU A 529 27.99 11.24 -22.26
C GLU A 529 29.16 12.20 -22.12
N ASN A 530 30.35 11.81 -22.60
CA ASN A 530 31.58 12.59 -22.54
C ASN A 530 31.99 12.95 -21.08
N VAL A 531 31.78 12.04 -20.17
CA VAL A 531 32.15 12.20 -18.75
C VAL A 531 33.62 11.87 -18.59
N GLU A 532 34.39 12.81 -18.04
CA GLU A 532 35.80 12.61 -17.74
C GLU A 532 35.98 11.89 -16.38
N ASP A 533 37.09 11.17 -16.24
CA ASP A 533 37.46 10.56 -14.96
C ASP A 533 37.63 11.61 -13.87
N GLY A 534 37.10 11.34 -12.71
CA GLY A 534 37.05 12.28 -11.59
C GLY A 534 35.84 13.22 -11.60
N ALA A 535 34.94 13.10 -12.57
CA ALA A 535 33.69 13.84 -12.58
C ALA A 535 32.80 13.43 -11.39
N THR A 536 31.91 14.33 -10.99
CA THR A 536 30.92 14.09 -9.92
C THR A 536 29.52 14.31 -10.47
N VAL A 537 28.56 13.60 -9.88
CA VAL A 537 27.13 13.84 -10.13
C VAL A 537 26.57 14.70 -9.00
N THR A 538 25.89 15.78 -9.37
CA THR A 538 25.25 16.68 -8.41
C THR A 538 23.75 16.67 -8.61
N PHE A 539 23.02 16.41 -7.53
CA PHE A 539 21.56 16.52 -7.43
C PHE A 539 21.22 17.86 -6.82
N GLY A 540 20.50 18.71 -7.53
CA GLY A 540 20.16 20.07 -7.13
C GLY A 540 18.66 20.35 -7.12
N SER A 541 18.20 21.16 -6.16
CA SER A 541 16.85 21.72 -6.16
C SER A 541 16.82 23.10 -6.83
N THR A 542 15.66 23.57 -7.32
CA THR A 542 15.58 24.78 -8.16
C THR A 542 15.19 26.05 -7.42
N GLY A 543 14.48 25.96 -6.33
CA GLY A 543 13.91 27.13 -5.70
C GLY A 543 13.61 26.98 -4.21
N ARG A 544 13.15 28.05 -3.62
CA ARG A 544 12.60 28.01 -2.27
C ARG A 544 11.32 27.19 -2.29
N TYR A 545 11.11 26.36 -1.26
CA TYR A 545 9.98 25.42 -1.15
C TYR A 545 9.98 24.28 -2.19
N MET A 546 11.06 24.14 -2.97
CA MET A 546 11.21 23.14 -4.03
C MET A 546 12.30 22.13 -3.68
N GLY A 547 12.21 21.51 -2.51
CA GLY A 547 13.08 20.40 -2.13
C GLY A 547 12.53 19.05 -2.58
N PHE A 548 13.40 18.06 -2.58
CA PHE A 548 13.00 16.68 -2.89
C PHE A 548 13.74 15.68 -2.00
N TYR A 549 13.11 14.53 -1.81
CA TYR A 549 13.72 13.36 -1.17
C TYR A 549 14.54 12.60 -2.19
N LEU A 550 15.75 12.19 -1.80
CA LEU A 550 16.67 11.42 -2.63
C LEU A 550 17.15 10.18 -1.86
N ASP A 551 17.10 9.04 -2.53
CA ASP A 551 17.45 7.73 -1.99
C ASP A 551 18.03 6.83 -3.09
N ASP A 552 18.65 5.70 -2.72
CA ASP A 552 19.08 4.62 -3.63
C ASP A 552 19.79 5.13 -4.90
N VAL A 553 20.97 5.72 -4.76
CA VAL A 553 21.73 6.23 -5.91
C VAL A 553 22.71 5.16 -6.42
N VAL A 554 22.52 4.70 -7.66
CA VAL A 554 23.43 3.78 -8.35
C VAL A 554 24.00 4.45 -9.59
N VAL A 555 25.31 4.42 -9.76
CA VAL A 555 25.97 4.89 -10.97
C VAL A 555 26.72 3.74 -11.62
N THR A 556 26.48 3.50 -12.90
CA THR A 556 27.15 2.46 -13.70
C THR A 556 27.94 3.07 -14.85
N ALA A 557 29.01 2.41 -15.26
CA ALA A 557 29.74 2.77 -16.48
C ALA A 557 28.98 2.27 -17.70
N GLY A 558 28.85 3.12 -18.71
CA GLY A 558 28.10 2.84 -19.94
C GLY A 558 26.62 3.27 -19.86
N ASP A 559 25.91 3.13 -20.98
CA ASP A 559 24.45 3.24 -21.02
C ASP A 559 23.85 1.88 -20.69
N ASP A 560 23.37 1.72 -19.45
CA ASP A 560 22.76 0.47 -18.97
C ASP A 560 21.24 0.48 -19.06
N ARG A 561 20.65 1.50 -19.73
CA ARG A 561 19.22 1.54 -19.96
C ARG A 561 18.81 0.41 -20.89
N ASP A 562 17.73 -0.24 -20.53
CA ASP A 562 17.16 -1.27 -21.38
C ASP A 562 16.54 -0.65 -22.65
N PRO A 563 17.01 -1.01 -23.87
CA PRO A 563 16.42 -0.49 -25.11
C PRO A 563 14.92 -0.73 -25.23
N ILE A 564 14.42 -1.85 -24.73
CA ILE A 564 12.97 -2.18 -24.71
C ILE A 564 12.20 -1.20 -23.83
N GLU A 565 12.74 -0.83 -22.68
CA GLU A 565 12.14 0.16 -21.77
C GLU A 565 12.12 1.55 -22.39
N GLN A 566 13.02 1.83 -23.32
CA GLN A 566 13.08 3.09 -24.07
C GLN A 566 12.20 3.09 -25.32
N GLY A 567 11.51 1.97 -25.62
CA GLY A 567 10.75 1.79 -26.85
C GLY A 567 11.62 1.63 -28.10
N THR A 568 12.92 1.39 -27.94
CA THR A 568 13.86 1.12 -29.03
C THR A 568 13.97 -0.39 -29.24
N LEU A 569 13.64 -0.86 -30.43
CA LEU A 569 13.74 -2.27 -30.78
C LEU A 569 15.10 -2.53 -31.45
N THR A 570 15.80 -3.56 -30.96
CA THR A 570 17.02 -4.05 -31.60
C THR A 570 16.71 -5.09 -32.68
N ASP A 571 17.70 -5.41 -33.54
CA ASP A 571 17.55 -6.47 -34.52
C ASP A 571 17.19 -7.80 -33.83
N GLY A 572 16.18 -8.49 -34.40
CA GLY A 572 15.66 -9.74 -33.82
C GLY A 572 14.61 -9.57 -32.75
N SER A 573 14.18 -8.34 -32.43
CA SER A 573 13.04 -8.09 -31.52
C SER A 573 11.74 -8.58 -32.12
N LEU A 574 10.88 -9.18 -31.30
CA LEU A 574 9.54 -9.62 -31.64
C LEU A 574 8.51 -8.81 -30.85
N VAL A 575 7.41 -8.48 -31.50
CA VAL A 575 6.31 -7.70 -30.90
C VAL A 575 4.99 -8.42 -31.17
N PHE A 576 4.25 -8.69 -30.12
CA PHE A 576 2.96 -9.40 -30.17
C PHE A 576 1.85 -8.49 -29.59
N PRO A 577 1.16 -7.70 -30.43
CA PRO A 577 0.10 -6.81 -29.98
C PRO A 577 -1.26 -7.50 -29.88
N GLY A 578 -2.20 -6.90 -29.13
CA GLY A 578 -3.60 -7.30 -29.08
C GLY A 578 -3.85 -8.59 -28.28
N ILE A 579 -2.99 -8.91 -27.33
CA ILE A 579 -3.18 -10.07 -26.45
C ILE A 579 -4.24 -9.71 -25.41
N THR A 580 -5.24 -10.56 -25.24
CA THR A 580 -6.33 -10.38 -24.25
C THR A 580 -6.23 -11.36 -23.07
N ALA A 581 -5.34 -12.35 -23.16
CA ALA A 581 -4.99 -13.24 -22.07
C ALA A 581 -3.84 -12.64 -21.24
N THR A 582 -3.55 -13.23 -20.09
CA THR A 582 -2.42 -12.86 -19.23
C THR A 582 -1.20 -13.74 -19.41
N ASP A 583 -1.18 -14.50 -20.50
CA ASP A 583 -0.05 -15.33 -20.92
C ASP A 583 0.09 -15.33 -22.44
N TYR A 584 1.28 -15.65 -22.92
CA TYR A 584 1.55 -15.81 -24.35
C TYR A 584 2.76 -16.70 -24.59
N THR A 585 2.60 -17.74 -25.45
CA THR A 585 3.70 -18.61 -25.81
C THR A 585 4.47 -18.08 -27.02
N VAL A 586 5.72 -17.72 -26.80
CA VAL A 586 6.66 -17.26 -27.83
C VAL A 586 7.40 -18.48 -28.41
N THR A 587 7.41 -18.60 -29.73
CA THR A 587 8.02 -19.75 -30.45
C THR A 587 8.93 -19.26 -31.58
N GLY A 588 9.77 -20.16 -32.10
CA GLY A 588 10.65 -19.87 -33.24
C GLY A 588 11.87 -19.02 -32.89
N LEU A 589 12.24 -19.02 -31.63
CA LEU A 589 13.43 -18.32 -31.12
C LEU A 589 14.71 -19.08 -31.48
N THR A 590 15.85 -18.40 -31.39
CA THR A 590 17.17 -19.02 -31.61
C THR A 590 17.48 -20.02 -30.48
N GLU A 591 17.86 -21.23 -30.86
CA GLU A 591 18.19 -22.30 -29.92
C GLU A 591 19.29 -21.86 -28.93
N GLY A 592 19.02 -22.02 -27.64
CA GLY A 592 19.92 -21.63 -26.55
C GLY A 592 20.12 -20.13 -26.38
N GLY A 593 19.33 -19.31 -27.09
CA GLY A 593 19.39 -17.85 -26.97
C GLY A 593 18.87 -17.34 -25.64
N THR A 594 19.38 -16.20 -25.18
CA THR A 594 18.84 -15.48 -24.02
C THR A 594 18.00 -14.32 -24.52
N TYR A 595 16.84 -14.14 -23.91
CA TYR A 595 15.87 -13.10 -24.27
C TYR A 595 15.42 -12.35 -23.05
N ARG A 596 15.15 -11.06 -23.18
CA ARG A 596 14.41 -10.28 -22.23
C ARG A 596 13.03 -9.97 -22.78
N PHE A 597 12.05 -9.83 -21.91
CA PHE A 597 10.69 -9.59 -22.31
C PHE A 597 9.93 -8.76 -21.28
N LEU A 598 9.00 -7.96 -21.76
CA LEU A 598 8.08 -7.17 -20.94
C LEU A 598 6.74 -7.06 -21.64
N VAL A 599 5.70 -6.72 -20.91
CA VAL A 599 4.38 -6.43 -21.45
C VAL A 599 4.02 -4.96 -21.26
N VAL A 600 3.39 -4.39 -22.29
CA VAL A 600 2.75 -3.07 -22.23
C VAL A 600 1.25 -3.29 -22.16
N THR A 601 0.65 -2.83 -21.06
CA THR A 601 -0.80 -2.83 -20.86
C THR A 601 -1.41 -1.62 -21.58
N HIS A 602 -2.48 -1.81 -22.34
CA HIS A 602 -3.27 -0.77 -22.97
C HIS A 602 -4.59 -0.60 -22.25
N PHE A 603 -4.96 0.64 -21.97
CA PHE A 603 -6.20 0.96 -21.26
C PHE A 603 -7.22 1.65 -22.17
N ALA A 604 -8.51 1.54 -21.84
CA ALA A 604 -9.60 2.08 -22.66
C ALA A 604 -9.55 3.60 -22.88
N ASP A 605 -8.85 4.34 -22.04
CA ASP A 605 -8.62 5.79 -22.19
C ASP A 605 -7.45 6.13 -23.13
N GLY A 606 -6.82 5.12 -23.73
CA GLY A 606 -5.68 5.26 -24.64
C GLY A 606 -4.33 5.40 -23.94
N THR A 607 -4.28 5.35 -22.62
CA THR A 607 -3.00 5.32 -21.88
C THR A 607 -2.38 3.93 -21.90
N THR A 608 -1.09 3.85 -21.60
CA THR A 608 -0.35 2.59 -21.51
C THR A 608 0.54 2.55 -20.29
N LYS A 609 0.84 1.35 -19.80
CA LYS A 609 1.80 1.12 -18.72
C LYS A 609 2.68 -0.09 -19.04
N LYS A 610 3.99 0.02 -18.77
CA LYS A 610 4.95 -1.07 -18.94
C LYS A 610 5.09 -1.87 -17.65
N SER A 611 5.25 -3.20 -17.77
CA SER A 611 5.63 -4.08 -16.66
C SER A 611 7.11 -3.93 -16.29
N ASN A 612 7.55 -4.65 -15.24
CA ASN A 612 8.96 -5.02 -15.09
C ASN A 612 9.43 -5.83 -16.31
N THR A 613 10.75 -5.92 -16.49
CA THR A 613 11.41 -6.75 -17.50
C THR A 613 11.87 -8.06 -16.86
N GLU A 614 11.60 -9.19 -17.53
CA GLU A 614 12.12 -10.50 -17.16
C GLU A 614 13.11 -11.01 -18.21
N ILE A 615 13.97 -11.95 -17.80
CA ILE A 615 15.00 -12.57 -18.66
C ILE A 615 14.83 -14.07 -18.67
N VAL A 616 14.90 -14.67 -19.86
CA VAL A 616 14.85 -16.12 -20.03
C VAL A 616 16.02 -16.59 -20.91
N THR A 617 16.71 -17.66 -20.49
CA THR A 617 17.67 -18.37 -21.32
C THR A 617 17.03 -19.68 -21.78
N LEU A 618 16.93 -19.83 -23.09
CA LEU A 618 16.33 -21.02 -23.70
C LEU A 618 17.23 -22.23 -23.51
N SER A 619 16.64 -23.32 -23.08
CA SER A 619 17.33 -24.60 -22.95
C SER A 619 16.33 -25.75 -23.03
N ASP A 620 16.76 -26.90 -23.49
CA ASP A 620 15.94 -28.13 -23.41
C ASP A 620 15.91 -28.71 -21.98
N GLN A 621 16.50 -27.98 -21.04
CA GLN A 621 16.50 -28.38 -19.63
C GLN A 621 15.22 -27.81 -18.98
N PRO A 622 14.38 -28.62 -18.35
CA PRO A 622 13.26 -28.11 -17.56
C PRO A 622 13.77 -27.19 -16.44
N GLU A 623 13.10 -26.09 -16.22
CA GLU A 623 13.50 -24.98 -15.31
C GLU A 623 13.54 -25.34 -13.82
N HIS A 624 13.03 -26.47 -13.43
CA HIS A 624 13.30 -27.02 -12.11
C HIS A 624 14.53 -27.91 -12.22
N GLY A 625 15.61 -27.44 -11.60
CA GLY A 625 16.84 -28.25 -11.49
C GLY A 625 16.45 -29.68 -11.15
N TYR A 626 16.84 -30.64 -12.00
CA TYR A 626 16.54 -32.04 -11.80
C TYR A 626 16.91 -32.44 -10.37
N ARG A 627 15.90 -32.61 -9.56
CA ARG A 627 16.07 -33.19 -8.24
C ARG A 627 15.91 -34.69 -8.41
N VAL A 628 17.03 -35.40 -8.36
CA VAL A 628 17.01 -36.87 -8.45
C VAL A 628 16.05 -37.41 -7.38
N GLY A 629 15.03 -38.12 -7.81
CA GLY A 629 13.95 -38.62 -6.97
C GLY A 629 12.61 -37.89 -7.11
N ASP A 630 12.55 -36.67 -7.67
CA ASP A 630 11.32 -35.94 -7.97
C ASP A 630 10.83 -36.32 -9.38
N VAL A 631 10.22 -37.51 -9.48
CA VAL A 631 9.85 -38.16 -10.75
C VAL A 631 8.64 -37.53 -11.40
N ASN A 632 7.73 -36.99 -10.60
CA ASN A 632 6.48 -36.36 -11.06
C ASN A 632 6.62 -34.83 -11.22
N HIS A 633 7.79 -34.23 -10.89
CA HIS A 633 8.10 -32.80 -10.96
C HIS A 633 7.13 -31.89 -10.15
N ASP A 634 6.73 -32.35 -8.97
CA ASP A 634 5.93 -31.52 -8.07
C ASP A 634 6.78 -30.67 -7.07
N GLY A 635 8.10 -30.71 -7.21
CA GLY A 635 9.06 -30.00 -6.37
C GLY A 635 9.36 -30.69 -5.04
N LYS A 636 8.84 -31.89 -4.79
CA LYS A 636 9.06 -32.67 -3.57
C LYS A 636 9.44 -34.09 -3.90
N ILE A 637 10.30 -34.69 -3.10
CA ILE A 637 10.56 -36.14 -3.17
C ILE A 637 9.64 -36.81 -2.14
N ALA A 638 8.64 -37.54 -2.61
CA ALA A 638 7.61 -38.14 -1.79
C ALA A 638 7.14 -39.51 -2.33
N ILE A 639 6.17 -40.13 -1.68
CA ILE A 639 5.66 -41.45 -2.09
C ILE A 639 4.97 -41.42 -3.46
N ASN A 640 4.45 -40.30 -3.89
CA ASN A 640 3.86 -40.08 -5.21
C ASN A 640 4.89 -40.23 -6.35
N ASP A 641 6.17 -39.90 -6.10
CA ASP A 641 7.26 -40.12 -7.06
C ASP A 641 7.58 -41.59 -7.24
N VAL A 642 7.56 -42.37 -6.16
CA VAL A 642 7.66 -43.83 -6.24
C VAL A 642 6.54 -44.43 -7.09
N THR A 643 5.31 -43.92 -6.93
CA THR A 643 4.15 -44.35 -7.71
C THR A 643 4.33 -43.97 -9.19
N ALA A 644 4.75 -42.72 -9.47
CA ALA A 644 5.00 -42.25 -10.83
C ALA A 644 6.10 -43.06 -11.54
N LEU A 645 7.16 -43.43 -10.82
CA LEU A 645 8.24 -44.28 -11.33
C LEU A 645 7.78 -45.69 -11.62
N ILE A 646 6.97 -46.28 -10.76
CA ILE A 646 6.37 -47.61 -10.97
C ILE A 646 5.42 -47.59 -12.18
N ASP A 647 4.57 -46.57 -12.29
CA ASP A 647 3.63 -46.43 -13.40
C ASP A 647 4.39 -46.29 -14.74
N TYR A 648 5.50 -45.52 -14.76
CA TYR A 648 6.37 -45.44 -15.92
C TYR A 648 6.94 -46.83 -16.31
N LEU A 649 7.48 -47.56 -15.36
CA LEU A 649 8.07 -48.90 -15.60
C LEU A 649 7.04 -49.92 -16.07
N LEU A 650 5.78 -49.72 -15.73
CA LEU A 650 4.65 -50.55 -16.19
C LEU A 650 4.08 -50.09 -17.54
N GLY A 651 4.60 -49.02 -18.14
CA GLY A 651 4.17 -48.49 -19.42
C GLY A 651 2.89 -47.65 -19.37
N GLY A 652 2.55 -47.11 -18.20
CA GLY A 652 1.33 -46.33 -17.96
C GLY A 652 1.48 -44.83 -17.86
N ASN A 653 2.72 -44.30 -17.74
CA ASN A 653 2.98 -42.86 -17.54
C ASN A 653 4.09 -42.36 -18.47
N ASP A 654 3.71 -41.67 -19.54
CA ASP A 654 4.67 -41.08 -20.48
C ASP A 654 5.24 -39.72 -20.01
N ASN A 655 4.80 -39.20 -18.87
CA ASN A 655 5.21 -37.87 -18.32
C ASN A 655 6.22 -37.98 -17.17
N ALA A 656 6.81 -39.13 -16.89
CA ALA A 656 7.80 -39.28 -15.85
C ALA A 656 9.15 -38.63 -16.27
N CYS A 657 9.76 -37.86 -15.36
CA CYS A 657 11.09 -37.32 -15.57
C CYS A 657 12.15 -38.44 -15.55
N LEU A 658 12.63 -38.84 -16.69
CA LEU A 658 13.59 -39.95 -16.80
C LEU A 658 14.95 -39.67 -16.15
N ILE A 659 15.36 -38.39 -16.13
CA ILE A 659 16.61 -37.96 -15.49
C ILE A 659 16.46 -37.95 -13.97
N CYS A 660 15.30 -37.52 -13.46
CA CYS A 660 14.99 -37.60 -12.03
C CYS A 660 14.77 -39.04 -11.57
N ALA A 661 14.35 -39.90 -12.48
CA ALA A 661 13.99 -41.29 -12.24
C ALA A 661 15.19 -42.24 -12.17
N ASP A 662 16.36 -41.89 -12.73
CA ASP A 662 17.62 -42.64 -12.56
C ASP A 662 18.24 -42.29 -11.19
N VAL A 663 17.61 -42.74 -10.13
CA VAL A 663 17.96 -42.39 -8.74
C VAL A 663 19.26 -43.01 -8.30
N ASN A 664 19.63 -44.13 -8.87
CA ASN A 664 20.89 -44.84 -8.56
C ASN A 664 22.08 -44.40 -9.45
N GLY A 665 21.86 -43.56 -10.49
CA GLY A 665 22.90 -43.01 -11.38
C GLY A 665 23.56 -44.04 -12.31
N GLN A 666 22.92 -45.16 -12.60
CA GLN A 666 23.50 -46.24 -13.46
C GLN A 666 23.20 -46.06 -14.96
N GLY A 667 22.48 -45.00 -15.35
CA GLY A 667 22.23 -44.63 -16.74
C GLY A 667 21.07 -45.38 -17.39
N GLY A 668 19.99 -45.55 -16.66
CA GLY A 668 18.72 -46.11 -17.19
C GLY A 668 17.71 -46.33 -16.08
N VAL A 669 16.45 -46.07 -16.37
CA VAL A 669 15.35 -46.20 -15.38
C VAL A 669 14.90 -47.67 -15.28
N THR A 670 15.06 -48.27 -14.11
CA THR A 670 14.83 -49.67 -13.81
C THR A 670 14.14 -49.85 -12.44
N ILE A 671 13.76 -51.10 -12.10
CA ILE A 671 13.24 -51.41 -10.77
C ILE A 671 14.24 -51.10 -9.62
N ALA A 672 15.54 -51.05 -9.93
CA ALA A 672 16.55 -50.67 -8.93
C ALA A 672 16.44 -49.21 -8.48
N ASP A 673 15.92 -48.33 -9.35
CA ASP A 673 15.69 -46.92 -9.05
C ASP A 673 14.50 -46.74 -8.13
N VAL A 674 13.49 -47.58 -8.24
CA VAL A 674 12.36 -47.65 -7.29
C VAL A 674 12.87 -47.96 -5.89
N THR A 675 13.79 -48.93 -5.78
CA THR A 675 14.40 -49.30 -4.49
C THR A 675 15.25 -48.15 -3.95
N ALA A 676 16.07 -47.52 -4.80
CA ALA A 676 16.90 -46.36 -4.42
C ALA A 676 16.07 -45.16 -3.97
N LEU A 677 14.93 -44.90 -4.64
CA LEU A 677 14.00 -43.83 -4.27
C LEU A 677 13.32 -44.08 -2.92
N ILE A 678 12.92 -45.33 -2.66
CA ILE A 678 12.38 -45.73 -1.36
C ILE A 678 13.44 -45.58 -0.26
N ASP A 679 14.68 -46.00 -0.51
CA ASP A 679 15.80 -45.84 0.44
C ASP A 679 16.09 -44.36 0.71
N LEU A 680 16.02 -43.48 -0.31
CA LEU A 680 16.17 -42.05 -0.19
C LEU A 680 15.10 -41.46 0.73
N LEU A 681 13.82 -41.83 0.51
CA LEU A 681 12.70 -41.39 1.37
C LEU A 681 12.83 -41.87 2.81
N LEU A 682 13.28 -43.11 3.01
CA LEU A 682 13.48 -43.67 4.37
C LEU A 682 14.68 -43.06 5.11
N SER A 683 15.67 -42.55 4.38
CA SER A 683 16.85 -41.90 4.98
C SER A 683 16.58 -40.50 5.52
N GLY A 684 15.40 -39.92 5.22
CA GLY A 684 14.99 -38.60 5.72
C GLY A 684 15.83 -37.43 5.17
N VAL A 685 16.46 -37.58 4.03
CA VAL A 685 17.14 -36.49 3.32
C VAL A 685 16.07 -35.70 2.57
N GLU A 686 15.70 -34.52 3.13
CA GLU A 686 14.85 -33.51 2.47
C GLU A 686 15.61 -32.78 1.35
#